data_08e98e34a2633fd0c9ce714f98377a3f
#
_entry.id   08e98e34a2633fd0c9ce714f98377a3f
#
_cell.length_a   1.000
_cell.length_b   1.000
_cell.length_c   1.000
_cell.angle_alpha   90.00
_cell.angle_beta   90.00
_cell.angle_gamma   90.00
#
_symmetry.space_group_name_H-M   'P 1'
#
loop_
_entity.id
_entity.type
_entity.pdbx_description
1 polymer ?
#
loop_
_entity_poly.entity_id
_entity_poly.type
_entity_poly.pdbx_seq_one_letter_code
_entity_poly.pdbx_strand_id
1 'polypeptide(L)'
;MAQALAVTPAVKTQPLPVIQRYFEVSLFLLVATGILALIATGKLDIVTTVAAAVALAYKGWGIARGRGPELTHRNATAFVLGYFVFFPVDLWVFSRDLAASAPNPLLYAALLAAIHLLIFASIVRLYSSRTVRDYIFLALLAFATMLASAILTVNTTFLIALAVFLLLAVSSFVGLEIRRSSEGAVFPTFEPGSAAARRLHRALGLTSVLVAASALVIGGLIFFLIPRFTAGYMGAFNLQPTLMTGFTDNVELGEIGVIKQSSEVVMRIRVQGDAARAQEIHWRGMILTNFDGKRWFTPATDSIVVTPDGSGAYQLGVAPLPADSFYLLRYTVLMEPVATDAIFVAARPTTIWGRFESDSGGDRARSYLIFNRTGTLLNPFHNTTAVHYDAVSQIPTVPPQKLRDATAVYPPDISSTYLQLPRLDPRIKQLAERITAHAPTPYDKASNIALYLRTRFGYTLDLSDMNHRDPLAYFLFVKRAGNCEYFASAMVVMLRTLGIPARYATGFLAGEYNDLAHDYIVRGSDAHSWVEAYFPGYGWITFDPTPPGDEKHNGAFARLGMYWDWFQFSWNEWIINYDFAHQLSLARNIHESSRAWSDRASQYYQAKRRETIDRLKLWQARLSNSPYSLPGALVFLLLMLIYFRGRAMGGFVAIRWNLRAHREGKLPADLAVFEYRQMLRLLERRGWRKSAAQTPLEFAASIRVPEFAGPVAEITEMYQSARFGSHPADARRVISLLAMLKQLRFSRKS
;
A
#
# COMPACT_ATOMS: atom_id res chain seq x y z
N MET A 1 30.66 -62.58 38.92
CA MET A 1 30.02 -62.56 37.58
C MET A 1 29.26 -61.24 37.44
N ALA A 2 29.89 -60.21 36.93
CA ALA A 2 29.26 -58.91 36.67
C ALA A 2 28.95 -58.86 35.15
N GLN A 3 27.65 -58.91 34.79
CA GLN A 3 27.21 -58.68 33.41
C GLN A 3 27.29 -57.18 33.12
N ALA A 4 28.19 -56.83 32.20
CA ALA A 4 28.27 -55.50 31.61
C ALA A 4 27.00 -55.24 30.81
N LEU A 5 26.22 -54.24 31.24
CA LEU A 5 25.13 -53.65 30.43
C LEU A 5 25.76 -52.95 29.22
N ALA A 6 25.65 -53.54 28.06
CA ALA A 6 26.01 -52.93 26.81
C ALA A 6 25.11 -51.71 26.59
N VAL A 7 25.69 -50.53 26.67
CA VAL A 7 25.04 -49.28 26.22
C VAL A 7 24.87 -49.36 24.72
N THR A 8 23.65 -49.63 24.27
CA THR A 8 23.26 -49.53 22.85
C THR A 8 23.52 -48.09 22.39
N PRO A 9 24.27 -47.86 21.29
CA PRO A 9 24.48 -46.52 20.79
C PRO A 9 23.16 -45.90 20.39
N ALA A 10 22.91 -44.68 20.85
CA ALA A 10 21.72 -43.92 20.54
C ALA A 10 21.54 -43.85 19.00
N VAL A 11 20.50 -44.50 18.50
CA VAL A 11 20.10 -44.40 17.10
C VAL A 11 19.79 -42.93 16.82
N LYS A 12 20.64 -42.24 16.06
CA LYS A 12 20.35 -40.90 15.53
C LYS A 12 19.12 -41.01 14.65
N THR A 13 17.97 -40.70 15.18
CA THR A 13 16.70 -40.63 14.39
C THR A 13 16.83 -39.52 13.39
N GLN A 14 16.82 -39.85 12.12
CA GLN A 14 16.76 -38.85 11.04
C GLN A 14 15.35 -38.23 11.04
N PRO A 15 15.24 -36.90 10.82
CA PRO A 15 13.94 -36.21 10.72
C PRO A 15 13.12 -36.81 9.59
N LEU A 16 11.79 -36.85 9.75
CA LEU A 16 10.85 -37.34 8.74
C LEU A 16 11.13 -36.68 7.37
N PRO A 17 11.35 -37.43 6.29
CA PRO A 17 11.76 -36.89 4.99
C PRO A 17 10.77 -35.87 4.44
N VAL A 18 9.51 -35.92 4.83
CA VAL A 18 8.45 -34.99 4.48
C VAL A 18 8.67 -33.62 5.12
N ILE A 19 9.04 -33.57 6.40
CA ILE A 19 9.29 -32.33 7.15
C ILE A 19 10.59 -31.66 6.67
N GLN A 20 11.61 -32.48 6.41
CA GLN A 20 12.87 -31.98 5.88
C GLN A 20 12.67 -31.32 4.52
N ARG A 21 11.96 -31.96 3.61
CA ARG A 21 11.65 -31.41 2.29
C ARG A 21 10.79 -30.14 2.36
N TYR A 22 9.80 -30.11 3.26
CA TYR A 22 8.98 -28.91 3.48
C TYR A 22 9.86 -27.74 3.94
N PHE A 23 10.73 -27.96 4.90
CA PHE A 23 11.67 -26.95 5.41
C PHE A 23 12.66 -26.49 4.34
N GLU A 24 13.29 -27.40 3.61
CA GLU A 24 14.26 -27.07 2.53
C GLU A 24 13.61 -26.23 1.42
N VAL A 25 12.40 -26.58 0.99
CA VAL A 25 11.66 -25.86 -0.04
C VAL A 25 11.24 -24.48 0.49
N SER A 26 10.70 -24.38 1.70
CA SER A 26 10.27 -23.09 2.25
C SER A 26 11.44 -22.14 2.49
N LEU A 27 12.58 -22.64 2.96
CA LEU A 27 13.80 -21.84 3.14
C LEU A 27 14.40 -21.39 1.81
N PHE A 28 14.44 -22.27 0.81
CA PHE A 28 14.85 -21.90 -0.54
C PHE A 28 13.97 -20.81 -1.13
N LEU A 29 12.65 -20.97 -1.03
CA LEU A 29 11.70 -19.97 -1.53
C LEU A 29 11.81 -18.64 -0.76
N LEU A 30 12.09 -18.68 0.54
CA LEU A 30 12.33 -17.48 1.37
C LEU A 30 13.52 -16.67 0.83
N VAL A 31 14.65 -17.33 0.61
CA VAL A 31 15.87 -16.69 0.05
C VAL A 31 15.62 -16.19 -1.38
N ALA A 32 14.96 -17.02 -2.19
CA ALA A 32 14.62 -16.67 -3.56
C ALA A 32 13.71 -15.44 -3.61
N THR A 33 12.71 -15.35 -2.74
CA THR A 33 11.81 -14.18 -2.68
C THR A 33 12.55 -12.91 -2.32
N GLY A 34 13.49 -12.94 -1.35
CA GLY A 34 14.30 -11.78 -1.00
C GLY A 34 15.18 -11.30 -2.17
N ILE A 35 15.86 -12.23 -2.86
CA ILE A 35 16.71 -11.91 -4.01
C ILE A 35 15.86 -11.43 -5.21
N LEU A 36 14.73 -12.09 -5.50
CA LEU A 36 13.83 -11.68 -6.59
C LEU A 36 13.19 -10.32 -6.32
N ALA A 37 12.89 -9.98 -5.07
CA ALA A 37 12.41 -8.66 -4.69
C ALA A 37 13.48 -7.59 -5.00
N LEU A 38 14.76 -7.86 -4.73
CA LEU A 38 15.86 -6.97 -5.12
C LEU A 38 16.00 -6.83 -6.64
N ILE A 39 15.94 -7.94 -7.38
CA ILE A 39 15.99 -7.93 -8.85
C ILE A 39 14.83 -7.10 -9.42
N ALA A 40 13.63 -7.25 -8.85
CA ALA A 40 12.43 -6.52 -9.27
C ALA A 40 12.53 -5.00 -9.07
N THR A 41 13.48 -4.50 -8.26
CA THR A 41 13.72 -3.06 -8.12
C THR A 41 14.26 -2.40 -9.40
N GLY A 42 14.84 -3.18 -10.32
CA GLY A 42 15.50 -2.67 -11.54
C GLY A 42 16.78 -1.86 -11.29
N LYS A 43 17.30 -1.85 -10.05
CA LYS A 43 18.48 -1.06 -9.63
C LYS A 43 19.79 -1.84 -9.66
N LEU A 44 19.73 -3.15 -9.90
CA LEU A 44 20.89 -4.02 -9.98
C LEU A 44 21.43 -4.07 -11.42
N ASP A 45 22.75 -4.24 -11.55
CA ASP A 45 23.37 -4.50 -12.83
C ASP A 45 22.92 -5.84 -13.44
N ILE A 46 23.03 -5.94 -14.77
CA ILE A 46 22.53 -7.11 -15.51
C ILE A 46 23.33 -8.36 -15.18
N VAL A 47 24.62 -8.23 -14.88
CA VAL A 47 25.52 -9.37 -14.59
C VAL A 47 25.13 -10.01 -13.25
N THR A 48 24.99 -9.22 -12.21
CA THR A 48 24.52 -9.67 -10.88
C THR A 48 23.13 -10.27 -10.97
N THR A 49 22.22 -9.63 -11.72
CA THR A 49 20.85 -10.12 -11.93
C THR A 49 20.83 -11.50 -12.59
N VAL A 50 21.54 -11.67 -13.70
CA VAL A 50 21.59 -12.95 -14.43
C VAL A 50 22.27 -14.03 -13.61
N ALA A 51 23.42 -13.71 -12.98
CA ALA A 51 24.14 -14.65 -12.13
C ALA A 51 23.29 -15.15 -10.96
N ALA A 52 22.58 -14.25 -10.27
CA ALA A 52 21.68 -14.60 -9.18
C ALA A 52 20.50 -15.48 -9.65
N ALA A 53 19.86 -15.10 -10.77
CA ALA A 53 18.77 -15.88 -11.35
C ALA A 53 19.17 -17.30 -11.75
N VAL A 54 20.34 -17.45 -12.41
CA VAL A 54 20.90 -18.74 -12.80
C VAL A 54 21.22 -19.60 -11.57
N ALA A 55 21.85 -19.00 -10.55
CA ALA A 55 22.18 -19.71 -9.31
C ALA A 55 20.91 -20.20 -8.60
N LEU A 56 19.88 -19.36 -8.47
CA LEU A 56 18.59 -19.75 -7.88
C LEU A 56 17.91 -20.86 -8.68
N ALA A 57 17.85 -20.72 -10.01
CA ALA A 57 17.25 -21.72 -10.89
C ALA A 57 17.94 -23.09 -10.78
N TYR A 58 19.28 -23.09 -10.75
CA TYR A 58 20.09 -24.31 -10.62
C TYR A 58 19.89 -24.99 -9.25
N LYS A 59 19.85 -24.23 -8.14
CA LYS A 59 19.56 -24.78 -6.81
C LYS A 59 18.13 -25.32 -6.72
N GLY A 60 17.15 -24.58 -7.24
CA GLY A 60 15.75 -25.00 -7.27
C GLY A 60 15.55 -26.32 -8.06
N TRP A 61 16.21 -26.44 -9.21
CA TRP A 61 16.22 -27.66 -10.00
C TRP A 61 16.87 -28.85 -9.26
N GLY A 62 17.96 -28.60 -8.50
CA GLY A 62 18.59 -29.59 -7.63
C GLY A 62 17.66 -30.09 -6.53
N ILE A 63 16.95 -29.18 -5.83
CA ILE A 63 15.98 -29.52 -4.80
C ILE A 63 14.81 -30.35 -5.39
N ALA A 64 14.33 -29.99 -6.58
CA ALA A 64 13.24 -30.72 -7.25
C ALA A 64 13.64 -32.16 -7.58
N ARG A 65 14.90 -32.41 -7.93
CA ARG A 65 15.43 -33.75 -8.27
C ARG A 65 15.99 -34.52 -7.09
N GLY A 66 16.02 -33.92 -5.89
CA GLY A 66 16.60 -34.56 -4.70
C GLY A 66 18.14 -34.74 -4.78
N ARG A 67 18.79 -34.06 -5.71
CA ARG A 67 20.25 -34.09 -5.93
C ARG A 67 20.68 -32.68 -6.29
N GLY A 68 21.22 -31.93 -5.35
CA GLY A 68 21.75 -30.59 -5.61
C GLY A 68 23.25 -30.52 -5.33
N PRO A 69 24.00 -29.67 -6.04
CA PRO A 69 25.39 -29.41 -5.71
C PRO A 69 25.45 -28.76 -4.32
N GLU A 70 26.38 -29.23 -3.53
CA GLU A 70 26.66 -28.70 -2.20
C GLU A 70 28.09 -28.19 -2.15
N LEU A 71 28.27 -26.98 -1.63
CA LEU A 71 29.58 -26.43 -1.33
C LEU A 71 30.06 -26.92 0.02
N THR A 72 31.32 -27.33 0.09
CA THR A 72 31.94 -27.60 1.38
C THR A 72 32.10 -26.30 2.16
N HIS A 73 32.03 -26.35 3.48
CA HIS A 73 32.15 -25.16 4.32
C HIS A 73 33.46 -24.39 4.07
N ARG A 74 34.54 -25.10 3.81
CA ARG A 74 35.87 -24.52 3.45
C ARG A 74 35.78 -23.72 2.15
N ASN A 75 35.18 -24.28 1.10
CA ASN A 75 35.04 -23.59 -0.18
C ASN A 75 34.08 -22.36 -0.06
N ALA A 76 32.99 -22.51 0.67
CA ALA A 76 32.06 -21.40 0.91
C ALA A 76 32.77 -20.22 1.62
N THR A 77 33.57 -20.50 2.64
CA THR A 77 34.35 -19.48 3.35
C THR A 77 35.40 -18.85 2.40
N ALA A 78 36.07 -19.65 1.58
CA ALA A 78 37.04 -19.14 0.61
C ALA A 78 36.36 -18.21 -0.44
N PHE A 79 35.17 -18.55 -0.93
CA PHE A 79 34.41 -17.69 -1.85
C PHE A 79 34.05 -16.35 -1.20
N VAL A 80 33.54 -16.36 0.03
CA VAL A 80 33.16 -15.13 0.74
C VAL A 80 34.40 -14.25 1.01
N LEU A 81 35.52 -14.85 1.45
CA LEU A 81 36.76 -14.11 1.63
C LEU A 81 37.30 -13.57 0.30
N GLY A 82 37.20 -14.35 -0.79
CA GLY A 82 37.59 -13.89 -2.14
C GLY A 82 36.75 -12.68 -2.60
N TYR A 83 35.46 -12.66 -2.27
CA TYR A 83 34.64 -11.51 -2.57
C TYR A 83 35.02 -10.26 -1.76
N PHE A 84 35.44 -10.42 -0.50
CA PHE A 84 35.96 -9.29 0.27
C PHE A 84 37.18 -8.62 -0.39
N VAL A 85 38.04 -9.43 -1.04
CA VAL A 85 39.18 -8.91 -1.81
C VAL A 85 38.69 -8.22 -3.11
N PHE A 86 37.61 -8.72 -3.71
CA PHE A 86 36.99 -8.15 -4.91
C PHE A 86 36.15 -6.89 -4.60
N PHE A 87 35.64 -6.73 -3.38
CA PHE A 87 34.74 -5.66 -2.98
C PHE A 87 35.20 -4.23 -3.35
N PRO A 88 36.48 -3.84 -3.22
CA PRO A 88 36.94 -2.54 -3.70
C PRO A 88 36.82 -2.36 -5.23
N VAL A 89 36.96 -3.44 -5.98
CA VAL A 89 36.80 -3.42 -7.45
C VAL A 89 35.30 -3.26 -7.79
N ASP A 90 34.42 -3.97 -7.10
CA ASP A 90 32.97 -3.82 -7.24
C ASP A 90 32.51 -2.40 -6.94
N LEU A 91 33.01 -1.83 -5.83
CA LEU A 91 32.71 -0.45 -5.44
C LEU A 91 33.17 0.56 -6.48
N TRP A 92 34.35 0.37 -7.04
CA TRP A 92 34.98 1.37 -7.91
C TRP A 92 34.60 1.23 -9.39
N VAL A 93 34.42 0.01 -9.91
CA VAL A 93 34.15 -0.26 -11.33
C VAL A 93 32.65 -0.38 -11.59
N PHE A 94 31.95 -1.26 -10.87
CA PHE A 94 30.55 -1.61 -11.19
C PHE A 94 29.53 -0.70 -10.52
N SER A 95 29.76 -0.34 -9.26
CA SER A 95 28.77 0.42 -8.50
C SER A 95 28.85 1.92 -8.74
N ARG A 96 30.02 2.45 -9.15
CA ARG A 96 30.23 3.87 -9.39
C ARG A 96 29.48 4.38 -10.62
N ASP A 97 29.46 3.62 -11.70
CA ASP A 97 28.75 4.04 -12.93
C ASP A 97 27.24 4.12 -12.70
N LEU A 98 26.68 3.15 -11.98
CA LEU A 98 25.27 3.15 -11.58
C LEU A 98 24.92 4.28 -10.59
N ALA A 99 25.91 4.72 -9.81
CA ALA A 99 25.75 5.77 -8.82
C ALA A 99 25.99 7.19 -9.36
N ALA A 100 26.46 7.34 -10.59
CA ALA A 100 26.92 8.63 -11.13
C ALA A 100 25.86 9.74 -11.12
N SER A 101 24.58 9.36 -11.23
CA SER A 101 23.43 10.28 -11.18
C SER A 101 22.86 10.54 -9.77
N ALA A 102 23.44 9.91 -8.74
CA ALA A 102 22.96 10.03 -7.37
C ALA A 102 23.43 11.32 -6.69
N PRO A 103 22.66 11.92 -5.78
CA PRO A 103 23.06 13.09 -5.01
C PRO A 103 24.34 12.90 -4.20
N ASN A 104 24.58 11.67 -3.72
CA ASN A 104 25.81 11.24 -3.05
C ASN A 104 26.37 9.99 -3.71
N PRO A 105 27.12 10.12 -4.83
CA PRO A 105 27.54 8.97 -5.65
C PRO A 105 28.33 7.91 -4.88
N LEU A 106 29.23 8.33 -3.97
CA LEU A 106 30.06 7.39 -3.20
C LEU A 106 29.22 6.57 -2.20
N LEU A 107 28.29 7.21 -1.49
CA LEU A 107 27.43 6.51 -0.53
C LEU A 107 26.53 5.51 -1.24
N TYR A 108 26.00 5.89 -2.38
CA TYR A 108 25.15 5.01 -3.17
C TYR A 108 25.92 3.86 -3.81
N ALA A 109 27.12 4.11 -4.33
CA ALA A 109 28.00 3.06 -4.81
C ALA A 109 28.34 2.06 -3.69
N ALA A 110 28.62 2.55 -2.47
CA ALA A 110 28.86 1.70 -1.31
C ALA A 110 27.63 0.85 -0.94
N LEU A 111 26.44 1.41 -1.03
CA LEU A 111 25.18 0.69 -0.81
C LEU A 111 24.98 -0.42 -1.85
N LEU A 112 25.18 -0.14 -3.14
CA LEU A 112 25.06 -1.14 -4.21
C LEU A 112 26.08 -2.26 -4.04
N ALA A 113 27.37 -1.93 -3.80
CA ALA A 113 28.39 -2.93 -3.56
C ALA A 113 28.09 -3.81 -2.33
N ALA A 114 27.51 -3.22 -1.25
CA ALA A 114 27.05 -3.98 -0.09
C ALA A 114 25.88 -4.91 -0.43
N ILE A 115 24.98 -4.51 -1.31
CA ILE A 115 23.87 -5.34 -1.81
C ILE A 115 24.40 -6.50 -2.68
N HIS A 116 25.38 -6.26 -3.54
CA HIS A 116 26.05 -7.32 -4.32
C HIS A 116 26.68 -8.35 -3.39
N LEU A 117 27.43 -7.90 -2.37
CA LEU A 117 28.00 -8.78 -1.34
C LEU A 117 26.90 -9.59 -0.62
N LEU A 118 25.79 -8.96 -0.28
CA LEU A 118 24.66 -9.59 0.40
C LEU A 118 24.03 -10.69 -0.45
N ILE A 119 23.78 -10.43 -1.74
CA ILE A 119 23.27 -11.42 -2.70
C ILE A 119 24.27 -12.57 -2.84
N PHE A 120 25.55 -12.27 -3.05
CA PHE A 120 26.59 -13.26 -3.18
C PHE A 120 26.70 -14.14 -1.93
N ALA A 121 26.75 -13.56 -0.74
CA ALA A 121 26.78 -14.29 0.53
C ALA A 121 25.54 -15.18 0.72
N SER A 122 24.36 -14.68 0.34
CA SER A 122 23.10 -15.42 0.40
C SER A 122 23.12 -16.66 -0.49
N ILE A 123 23.62 -16.51 -1.73
CA ILE A 123 23.75 -17.62 -2.69
C ILE A 123 24.79 -18.64 -2.18
N VAL A 124 26.00 -18.20 -1.79
CA VAL A 124 27.05 -19.11 -1.30
C VAL A 124 26.55 -19.89 -0.08
N ARG A 125 25.87 -19.23 0.85
CA ARG A 125 25.29 -19.88 2.03
C ARG A 125 24.14 -20.82 1.69
N LEU A 126 23.32 -20.50 0.71
CA LEU A 126 22.25 -21.38 0.21
C LEU A 126 22.77 -22.74 -0.29
N TYR A 127 24.01 -22.77 -0.81
CA TYR A 127 24.66 -23.98 -1.27
C TYR A 127 25.50 -24.70 -0.18
N SER A 128 25.78 -24.06 0.96
CA SER A 128 26.67 -24.60 1.99
C SER A 128 26.01 -24.88 3.34
N SER A 129 24.76 -24.51 3.52
CA SER A 129 24.04 -24.64 4.81
C SER A 129 23.72 -26.08 5.16
N ARG A 130 24.16 -26.54 6.35
CA ARG A 130 23.95 -27.92 6.85
C ARG A 130 23.49 -27.97 8.30
N THR A 131 23.83 -26.97 9.11
CA THR A 131 23.51 -26.92 10.53
C THR A 131 22.35 -25.97 10.82
N VAL A 132 21.69 -26.13 11.95
CA VAL A 132 20.63 -25.24 12.40
C VAL A 132 21.11 -23.77 12.45
N ARG A 133 22.36 -23.57 12.89
CA ARG A 133 22.99 -22.25 12.91
C ARG A 133 23.13 -21.64 11.50
N ASP A 134 23.50 -22.44 10.51
CA ASP A 134 23.60 -21.99 9.12
C ASP A 134 22.24 -21.59 8.56
N TYR A 135 21.17 -22.33 8.88
CA TYR A 135 19.81 -22.03 8.43
C TYR A 135 19.29 -20.73 9.03
N ILE A 136 19.55 -20.47 10.31
CA ILE A 136 19.19 -19.19 10.96
C ILE A 136 19.96 -18.05 10.30
N PHE A 137 21.25 -18.23 10.06
CA PHE A 137 22.06 -17.22 9.40
C PHE A 137 21.60 -16.94 7.97
N LEU A 138 21.19 -17.97 7.23
CA LEU A 138 20.62 -17.82 5.88
C LEU A 138 19.27 -17.09 5.90
N ALA A 139 18.43 -17.35 6.90
CA ALA A 139 17.18 -16.63 7.10
C ALA A 139 17.42 -15.13 7.41
N LEU A 140 18.46 -14.82 8.20
CA LEU A 140 18.87 -13.43 8.48
C LEU A 140 19.39 -12.73 7.21
N LEU A 141 20.16 -13.42 6.37
CA LEU A 141 20.57 -12.89 5.07
C LEU A 141 19.38 -12.64 4.14
N ALA A 142 18.40 -13.56 4.11
CA ALA A 142 17.17 -13.37 3.35
C ALA A 142 16.38 -12.16 3.87
N PHE A 143 16.30 -11.96 5.18
CA PHE A 143 15.69 -10.76 5.77
C PHE A 143 16.46 -9.49 5.39
N ALA A 144 17.78 -9.52 5.41
CA ALA A 144 18.60 -8.39 5.00
C ALA A 144 18.42 -8.05 3.51
N THR A 145 18.27 -9.07 2.61
CA THR A 145 17.94 -8.82 1.19
C THR A 145 16.57 -8.19 1.02
N MET A 146 15.58 -8.60 1.82
CA MET A 146 14.26 -7.99 1.81
C MET A 146 14.27 -6.55 2.32
N LEU A 147 15.05 -6.27 3.37
CA LEU A 147 15.25 -4.91 3.89
C LEU A 147 15.97 -4.03 2.87
N ALA A 148 16.99 -4.54 2.18
CA ALA A 148 17.67 -3.82 1.10
C ALA A 148 16.72 -3.50 -0.06
N SER A 149 15.82 -4.42 -0.41
CA SER A 149 14.76 -4.17 -1.40
C SER A 149 13.82 -3.04 -0.93
N ALA A 150 13.45 -3.00 0.35
CA ALA A 150 12.61 -1.94 0.92
C ALA A 150 13.27 -0.55 0.84
N ILE A 151 14.62 -0.49 0.95
CA ILE A 151 15.38 0.77 0.83
C ILE A 151 15.43 1.24 -0.65
N LEU A 152 15.52 0.30 -1.60
CA LEU A 152 15.68 0.61 -3.03
C LEU A 152 14.37 0.86 -3.78
N THR A 153 13.23 0.48 -3.23
CA THR A 153 11.94 0.59 -3.92
C THR A 153 10.83 1.05 -3.00
N VAL A 154 9.92 1.84 -3.56
CA VAL A 154 8.66 2.26 -2.92
C VAL A 154 7.44 1.67 -3.64
N ASN A 155 7.65 0.79 -4.61
CA ASN A 155 6.59 0.23 -5.44
C ASN A 155 5.68 -0.74 -4.68
N THR A 156 4.42 -0.80 -5.08
CA THR A 156 3.41 -1.73 -4.53
C THR A 156 3.77 -3.20 -4.72
N THR A 157 4.58 -3.53 -5.74
CA THR A 157 5.10 -4.88 -5.96
C THR A 157 5.93 -5.39 -4.77
N PHE A 158 6.59 -4.47 -4.03
CA PHE A 158 7.29 -4.79 -2.80
C PHE A 158 6.37 -5.37 -1.73
N LEU A 159 5.14 -4.86 -1.60
CA LEU A 159 4.17 -5.39 -0.62
C LEU A 159 3.82 -6.86 -0.89
N ILE A 160 3.64 -7.21 -2.17
CA ILE A 160 3.37 -8.60 -2.56
C ILE A 160 4.57 -9.48 -2.19
N ALA A 161 5.77 -9.03 -2.52
CA ALA A 161 7.01 -9.73 -2.16
C ALA A 161 7.15 -9.86 -0.63
N LEU A 162 6.84 -8.82 0.15
CA LEU A 162 6.87 -8.83 1.60
C LEU A 162 5.85 -9.82 2.19
N ALA A 163 4.60 -9.84 1.67
CA ALA A 163 3.58 -10.76 2.14
C ALA A 163 3.99 -12.23 1.90
N VAL A 164 4.51 -12.53 0.70
CA VAL A 164 5.04 -13.86 0.36
C VAL A 164 6.24 -14.19 1.23
N PHE A 165 7.15 -13.25 1.44
CA PHE A 165 8.33 -13.40 2.29
C PHE A 165 7.94 -13.74 3.73
N LEU A 166 6.99 -13.01 4.33
CA LEU A 166 6.51 -13.28 5.69
C LEU A 166 5.88 -14.67 5.82
N LEU A 167 5.06 -15.07 4.84
CA LEU A 167 4.49 -16.41 4.81
C LEU A 167 5.57 -17.49 4.78
N LEU A 168 6.58 -17.32 3.91
CA LEU A 168 7.70 -18.25 3.78
C LEU A 168 8.63 -18.23 5.00
N ALA A 169 8.82 -17.07 5.63
CA ALA A 169 9.58 -16.95 6.88
C ALA A 169 8.92 -17.76 8.00
N VAL A 170 7.60 -17.56 8.22
CA VAL A 170 6.84 -18.33 9.20
C VAL A 170 6.90 -19.82 8.87
N SER A 171 6.68 -20.20 7.60
CA SER A 171 6.77 -21.59 7.16
C SER A 171 8.14 -22.20 7.42
N SER A 172 9.22 -21.46 7.17
CA SER A 172 10.60 -21.90 7.39
C SER A 172 10.91 -22.04 8.87
N PHE A 173 10.49 -21.10 9.72
CA PHE A 173 10.70 -21.18 11.17
C PHE A 173 9.89 -22.31 11.81
N VAL A 174 8.62 -22.50 11.40
CA VAL A 174 7.79 -23.64 11.83
C VAL A 174 8.43 -24.96 11.43
N GLY A 175 8.89 -25.06 10.17
CA GLY A 175 9.60 -26.25 9.68
C GLY A 175 10.89 -26.53 10.44
N LEU A 176 11.66 -25.51 10.78
CA LEU A 176 12.90 -25.60 11.56
C LEU A 176 12.63 -26.07 12.99
N GLU A 177 11.61 -25.53 13.66
CA GLU A 177 11.25 -25.89 15.04
C GLU A 177 10.73 -27.32 15.13
N ILE A 178 9.90 -27.75 14.18
CA ILE A 178 9.44 -29.13 14.12
C ILE A 178 10.62 -30.09 13.87
N ARG A 179 11.54 -29.72 12.97
CA ARG A 179 12.75 -30.50 12.75
C ARG A 179 13.59 -30.62 14.02
N ARG A 180 13.81 -29.52 14.72
CA ARG A 180 14.55 -29.48 15.99
C ARG A 180 13.88 -30.31 17.07
N SER A 181 12.56 -30.20 17.20
CA SER A 181 11.78 -30.99 18.17
C SER A 181 11.72 -32.47 17.80
N SER A 182 11.89 -32.83 16.54
CA SER A 182 11.89 -34.24 16.09
C SER A 182 13.22 -34.95 16.28
N GLU A 183 14.32 -34.24 16.56
CA GLU A 183 15.66 -34.81 16.76
C GLU A 183 15.81 -35.65 18.09
N GLY A 184 14.74 -35.88 18.85
CA GLY A 184 14.73 -36.67 20.08
C GLY A 184 13.49 -37.51 20.32
N ALA A 185 12.54 -37.52 19.39
CA ALA A 185 11.25 -38.18 19.55
C ALA A 185 11.05 -39.31 18.54
N VAL A 186 10.49 -40.44 19.01
CA VAL A 186 10.07 -41.56 18.14
C VAL A 186 8.72 -41.21 17.53
N PHE A 187 8.69 -40.76 16.29
CA PHE A 187 7.46 -40.50 15.56
C PHE A 187 7.13 -41.68 14.63
N PRO A 188 5.83 -42.00 14.41
CA PRO A 188 5.44 -42.94 13.39
C PRO A 188 5.86 -42.42 12.00
N THR A 189 6.51 -43.24 11.21
CA THR A 189 6.93 -42.91 9.85
C THR A 189 5.70 -42.78 8.95
N PHE A 190 5.43 -41.57 8.44
CA PHE A 190 4.39 -41.38 7.43
C PHE A 190 4.96 -41.64 6.05
N GLU A 191 4.31 -42.51 5.27
CA GLU A 191 4.68 -42.67 3.87
C GLU A 191 4.45 -41.37 3.07
N PRO A 192 5.39 -40.98 2.18
CA PRO A 192 5.20 -39.85 1.30
C PRO A 192 3.93 -40.04 0.44
N GLY A 193 3.02 -39.05 0.47
CA GLY A 193 1.76 -39.10 -0.25
C GLY A 193 0.56 -39.68 0.53
N SER A 194 0.76 -40.17 1.76
CA SER A 194 -0.33 -40.64 2.61
C SER A 194 -1.33 -39.53 2.98
N ALA A 195 -2.56 -39.92 3.35
CA ALA A 195 -3.58 -38.97 3.81
C ALA A 195 -3.12 -38.18 5.06
N ALA A 196 -2.33 -38.79 5.94
CA ALA A 196 -1.77 -38.19 7.12
C ALA A 196 -0.70 -37.14 6.77
N ALA A 197 0.19 -37.43 5.82
CA ALA A 197 1.17 -36.45 5.31
C ALA A 197 0.49 -35.23 4.67
N ARG A 198 -0.57 -35.42 3.87
CA ARG A 198 -1.36 -34.33 3.29
C ARG A 198 -2.08 -33.47 4.33
N ARG A 199 -2.62 -34.08 5.40
CA ARG A 199 -3.24 -33.36 6.52
C ARG A 199 -2.20 -32.53 7.28
N LEU A 200 -1.01 -33.05 7.51
CA LEU A 200 0.09 -32.34 8.16
C LEU A 200 0.52 -31.11 7.33
N HIS A 201 0.75 -31.27 6.02
CA HIS A 201 1.10 -30.15 5.15
C HIS A 201 0.02 -29.05 5.14
N ARG A 202 -1.26 -29.43 5.10
CA ARG A 202 -2.37 -28.47 5.15
C ARG A 202 -2.43 -27.74 6.50
N ALA A 203 -2.24 -28.45 7.60
CA ALA A 203 -2.23 -27.85 8.93
C ALA A 203 -1.05 -26.86 9.07
N LEU A 204 0.17 -27.26 8.64
CA LEU A 204 1.34 -26.38 8.65
C LEU A 204 1.15 -25.15 7.74
N GLY A 205 0.62 -25.34 6.55
CA GLY A 205 0.29 -24.24 5.65
C GLY A 205 -0.74 -23.27 6.24
N LEU A 206 -1.83 -23.79 6.81
CA LEU A 206 -2.87 -22.95 7.41
C LEU A 206 -2.36 -22.15 8.62
N THR A 207 -1.60 -22.79 9.52
CA THR A 207 -1.01 -22.09 10.66
C THR A 207 -0.02 -21.03 10.22
N SER A 208 0.80 -21.30 9.20
CA SER A 208 1.72 -20.32 8.63
C SER A 208 0.99 -19.11 8.03
N VAL A 209 -0.11 -19.34 7.30
CA VAL A 209 -0.97 -18.27 6.76
C VAL A 209 -1.58 -17.42 7.87
N LEU A 210 -2.14 -18.06 8.90
CA LEU A 210 -2.75 -17.33 10.02
C LEU A 210 -1.75 -16.47 10.79
N VAL A 211 -0.56 -17.02 11.07
CA VAL A 211 0.51 -16.27 11.77
C VAL A 211 1.03 -15.14 10.90
N ALA A 212 1.29 -15.37 9.60
CA ALA A 212 1.74 -14.33 8.69
C ALA A 212 0.69 -13.23 8.51
N ALA A 213 -0.59 -13.58 8.38
CA ALA A 213 -1.69 -12.61 8.30
C ALA A 213 -1.80 -11.78 9.59
N SER A 214 -1.70 -12.42 10.76
CA SER A 214 -1.69 -11.73 12.05
C SER A 214 -0.51 -10.77 12.18
N ALA A 215 0.67 -11.17 11.73
CA ALA A 215 1.87 -10.32 11.74
C ALA A 215 1.71 -9.10 10.82
N LEU A 216 1.12 -9.28 9.62
CA LEU A 216 0.81 -8.17 8.70
C LEU A 216 -0.21 -7.20 9.29
N VAL A 217 -1.28 -7.70 9.91
CA VAL A 217 -2.31 -6.86 10.54
C VAL A 217 -1.71 -6.07 11.72
N ILE A 218 -0.98 -6.73 12.60
CA ILE A 218 -0.35 -6.07 13.75
C ILE A 218 0.70 -5.07 13.28
N GLY A 219 1.55 -5.45 12.30
CA GLY A 219 2.53 -4.55 11.70
C GLY A 219 1.89 -3.34 11.05
N GLY A 220 0.79 -3.53 10.33
CA GLY A 220 -0.01 -2.44 9.75
C GLY A 220 -0.59 -1.50 10.83
N LEU A 221 -1.17 -2.05 11.90
CA LEU A 221 -1.67 -1.23 13.01
C LEU A 221 -0.54 -0.40 13.65
N ILE A 222 0.59 -1.03 13.92
CA ILE A 222 1.77 -0.35 14.49
C ILE A 222 2.25 0.75 13.52
N PHE A 223 2.30 0.46 12.21
CA PHE A 223 2.69 1.41 11.17
C PHE A 223 1.86 2.70 11.19
N PHE A 224 0.53 2.59 11.35
CA PHE A 224 -0.37 3.74 11.42
C PHE A 224 -0.34 4.46 12.78
N LEU A 225 0.06 3.77 13.86
CA LEU A 225 0.11 4.32 15.21
C LEU A 225 1.41 5.07 15.53
N ILE A 226 2.53 4.70 14.88
CA ILE A 226 3.83 5.34 15.14
C ILE A 226 3.79 6.79 14.62
N PRO A 227 4.03 7.81 15.51
CA PRO A 227 4.11 9.20 15.07
C PRO A 227 5.25 9.41 14.08
N ARG A 228 4.95 10.03 12.95
CA ARG A 228 5.95 10.33 11.91
C ARG A 228 6.26 11.82 11.95
N PHE A 229 7.45 12.14 12.38
CA PHE A 229 8.00 13.48 12.28
C PHE A 229 8.70 13.59 10.93
N THR A 230 8.17 14.42 10.04
CA THR A 230 8.70 14.83 8.72
C THR A 230 9.58 13.80 7.98
N ALA A 231 9.03 13.26 6.91
CA ALA A 231 9.61 12.22 6.05
C ALA A 231 10.79 12.69 5.16
N GLY A 232 11.56 13.70 5.55
CA GLY A 232 12.69 14.21 4.77
C GLY A 232 13.86 13.22 4.55
N TYR A 233 13.91 12.11 5.27
CA TYR A 233 15.08 11.22 5.22
C TYR A 233 14.99 10.11 4.15
N MET A 234 13.81 9.69 3.73
CA MET A 234 13.66 8.63 2.73
C MET A 234 13.67 9.14 1.28
N GLY A 235 13.36 10.40 1.04
CA GLY A 235 13.45 11.03 -0.29
C GLY A 235 14.88 11.08 -0.85
N ALA A 236 15.89 11.12 0.02
CA ALA A 236 17.31 11.16 -0.38
C ALA A 236 17.81 9.86 -1.04
N PHE A 237 17.08 8.74 -0.92
CA PHE A 237 17.43 7.45 -1.49
C PHE A 237 16.59 7.05 -2.72
N ASN A 238 15.60 7.84 -3.10
CA ASN A 238 14.85 7.65 -4.34
C ASN A 238 15.69 8.14 -5.54
N LEU A 239 16.47 7.26 -6.07
CA LEU A 239 17.53 7.51 -7.03
C LEU A 239 17.10 7.06 -8.42
N GLN A 240 16.20 7.77 -8.98
CA GLN A 240 16.11 8.14 -10.40
C GLN A 240 14.80 8.90 -10.64
N PRO A 241 14.86 10.19 -10.85
CA PRO A 241 13.87 10.81 -11.72
C PRO A 241 14.11 10.18 -13.09
N THR A 242 13.13 9.50 -13.64
CA THR A 242 13.12 9.16 -15.06
C THR A 242 13.23 10.49 -15.78
N LEU A 243 14.36 10.73 -16.47
CA LEU A 243 14.60 11.99 -17.17
C LEU A 243 13.49 12.17 -18.20
N MET A 244 12.52 13.02 -17.88
CA MET A 244 11.52 13.46 -18.85
C MET A 244 12.16 14.57 -19.70
N THR A 245 12.87 14.17 -20.75
CA THR A 245 13.25 15.07 -21.83
C THR A 245 11.98 15.70 -22.42
N GLY A 246 12.01 16.98 -22.79
CA GLY A 246 10.85 17.66 -23.43
C GLY A 246 10.02 18.58 -22.54
N PHE A 247 10.31 18.68 -21.22
CA PHE A 247 9.72 19.68 -20.31
C PHE A 247 10.80 20.55 -19.69
N THR A 248 11.78 20.93 -20.48
CA THR A 248 12.85 21.86 -20.15
C THR A 248 12.63 23.20 -20.87
N ASP A 249 13.42 24.22 -20.55
CA ASP A 249 13.41 25.55 -21.21
C ASP A 249 13.70 25.49 -22.71
N ASN A 250 14.09 24.33 -23.20
CA ASN A 250 14.54 24.06 -24.54
C ASN A 250 14.01 22.68 -24.99
N VAL A 251 13.19 22.65 -26.04
CA VAL A 251 12.59 21.42 -26.60
C VAL A 251 12.98 21.30 -28.06
N GLU A 252 13.76 20.29 -28.39
CA GLU A 252 14.09 19.94 -29.77
C GLU A 252 12.96 19.13 -30.42
N LEU A 253 12.68 19.37 -31.71
CA LEU A 253 11.61 18.67 -32.41
C LEU A 253 11.90 17.14 -32.46
N GLY A 254 11.04 16.34 -31.83
CA GLY A 254 11.15 14.88 -31.76
C GLY A 254 11.32 14.33 -30.34
N GLU A 255 11.67 15.16 -29.35
CA GLU A 255 11.95 14.71 -27.98
C GLU A 255 10.73 14.14 -27.24
N ILE A 256 9.53 14.72 -27.40
CA ILE A 256 8.30 14.25 -26.77
C ILE A 256 7.90 12.85 -27.28
N GLY A 257 8.33 12.51 -28.50
CA GLY A 257 8.11 11.18 -29.04
C GLY A 257 8.65 10.04 -28.19
N VAL A 258 9.72 10.27 -27.44
CA VAL A 258 10.31 9.29 -26.50
C VAL A 258 9.42 9.14 -25.25
N ILE A 259 8.95 10.25 -24.68
CA ILE A 259 8.07 10.25 -23.51
C ILE A 259 6.76 9.53 -23.81
N LYS A 260 6.20 9.74 -25.00
CA LYS A 260 4.95 9.10 -25.44
C LYS A 260 5.00 7.57 -25.49
N GLN A 261 6.17 6.98 -25.49
CA GLN A 261 6.32 5.52 -25.40
C GLN A 261 6.28 4.99 -23.98
N SER A 262 6.34 5.87 -22.97
CA SER A 262 6.27 5.46 -21.56
C SER A 262 4.82 5.31 -21.09
N SER A 263 4.50 4.18 -20.48
CA SER A 263 3.24 3.92 -19.79
C SER A 263 3.27 4.28 -18.31
N GLU A 264 4.39 4.83 -17.81
CA GLU A 264 4.52 5.22 -16.41
C GLU A 264 3.55 6.34 -16.05
N VAL A 265 2.99 6.28 -14.86
CA VAL A 265 2.13 7.34 -14.32
C VAL A 265 3.00 8.54 -13.94
N VAL A 266 2.66 9.69 -14.49
CA VAL A 266 3.32 10.98 -14.23
C VAL A 266 2.62 11.74 -13.12
N MET A 267 1.30 11.77 -13.16
CA MET A 267 0.49 12.45 -12.16
C MET A 267 -0.93 11.89 -12.12
N ARG A 268 -1.59 12.11 -10.99
CA ARG A 268 -3.00 11.82 -10.79
C ARG A 268 -3.72 13.10 -10.44
N ILE A 269 -4.89 13.29 -11.02
CA ILE A 269 -5.62 14.55 -10.92
C ILE A 269 -7.04 14.29 -10.50
N ARG A 270 -7.43 14.85 -9.37
CA ARG A 270 -8.81 14.83 -8.89
C ARG A 270 -9.45 16.20 -9.10
N VAL A 271 -10.51 16.23 -9.86
CA VAL A 271 -11.26 17.45 -10.16
C VAL A 271 -12.48 17.55 -9.24
N GLN A 272 -12.73 18.73 -8.69
CA GLN A 272 -13.94 18.99 -7.91
C GLN A 272 -15.06 19.45 -8.83
N GLY A 273 -16.18 18.75 -8.84
CA GLY A 273 -17.35 19.02 -9.67
C GLY A 273 -17.55 18.02 -10.80
N ASP A 274 -17.95 18.50 -11.97
CA ASP A 274 -18.21 17.66 -13.15
C ASP A 274 -16.91 17.13 -13.75
N ALA A 275 -16.61 15.88 -13.49
CA ALA A 275 -15.41 15.23 -14.02
C ALA A 275 -15.36 15.21 -15.56
N ALA A 276 -16.50 15.12 -16.23
CA ALA A 276 -16.54 15.08 -17.69
C ALA A 276 -15.93 16.35 -18.34
N ARG A 277 -16.02 17.51 -17.70
CA ARG A 277 -15.40 18.75 -18.18
C ARG A 277 -13.87 18.72 -18.14
N ALA A 278 -13.27 17.87 -17.32
CA ALA A 278 -11.82 17.77 -17.23
C ALA A 278 -11.20 16.96 -18.39
N GLN A 279 -11.99 16.19 -19.12
CA GLN A 279 -11.51 15.37 -20.23
C GLN A 279 -10.94 16.20 -21.41
N GLU A 280 -11.35 17.44 -21.55
CA GLU A 280 -10.85 18.36 -22.57
C GLU A 280 -9.69 19.24 -22.08
N ILE A 281 -9.24 19.09 -20.84
CA ILE A 281 -8.22 19.96 -20.26
C ILE A 281 -6.83 19.49 -20.67
N HIS A 282 -6.05 20.48 -21.08
CA HIS A 282 -4.62 20.32 -21.31
C HIS A 282 -3.86 20.76 -20.05
N TRP A 283 -3.15 19.85 -19.42
CA TRP A 283 -2.32 20.12 -18.24
C TRP A 283 -1.00 20.70 -18.67
N ARG A 284 -0.91 22.01 -18.61
CA ARG A 284 0.21 22.78 -19.15
C ARG A 284 1.41 22.73 -18.21
N GLY A 285 2.57 22.31 -18.74
CA GLY A 285 3.86 22.35 -18.09
C GLY A 285 4.67 23.57 -18.51
N MET A 286 5.02 23.66 -19.79
CA MET A 286 5.91 24.69 -20.31
C MET A 286 5.27 25.47 -21.46
N ILE A 287 5.65 26.75 -21.55
CA ILE A 287 5.34 27.62 -22.68
C ILE A 287 6.65 28.08 -23.29
N LEU A 288 6.81 27.86 -24.59
CA LEU A 288 7.99 28.23 -25.33
C LEU A 288 7.65 29.30 -26.33
N THR A 289 8.49 30.35 -26.41
CA THR A 289 8.20 31.58 -27.15
C THR A 289 8.97 31.74 -28.45
N ASN A 290 10.22 31.27 -28.47
CA ASN A 290 11.12 31.47 -29.59
C ASN A 290 11.38 30.17 -30.33
N PHE A 291 11.46 30.29 -31.67
CA PHE A 291 11.77 29.17 -32.57
C PHE A 291 13.01 29.50 -33.40
N ASP A 292 14.01 28.59 -33.44
CA ASP A 292 15.22 28.77 -34.22
C ASP A 292 15.24 27.99 -35.57
N GLY A 293 14.18 27.24 -35.84
CA GLY A 293 14.02 26.39 -37.02
C GLY A 293 14.08 24.88 -36.69
N LYS A 294 14.63 24.49 -35.52
CA LYS A 294 14.72 23.10 -35.07
C LYS A 294 14.19 22.90 -33.64
N ARG A 295 14.32 23.92 -32.82
CA ARG A 295 13.93 23.83 -31.41
C ARG A 295 13.12 25.04 -30.97
N TRP A 296 12.28 24.79 -29.99
CA TRP A 296 11.58 25.81 -29.24
C TRP A 296 12.31 26.09 -27.94
N PHE A 297 12.41 27.37 -27.58
CA PHE A 297 13.04 27.79 -26.31
C PHE A 297 12.40 29.08 -25.81
N THR A 298 12.58 29.35 -24.52
CA THR A 298 12.22 30.60 -23.89
C THR A 298 13.49 31.31 -23.44
N PRO A 299 13.87 32.47 -23.97
CA PRO A 299 14.96 33.27 -23.45
C PRO A 299 14.71 33.56 -21.97
N ALA A 300 15.77 33.80 -21.20
CA ALA A 300 15.64 34.24 -19.82
C ALA A 300 14.69 35.44 -19.74
N THR A 301 13.52 35.23 -19.15
CA THR A 301 12.46 36.24 -19.01
C THR A 301 12.36 36.70 -17.57
N ASP A 302 11.79 37.89 -17.38
CA ASP A 302 11.41 38.36 -16.04
C ASP A 302 10.51 37.32 -15.36
N SER A 303 11.04 36.72 -14.31
CA SER A 303 10.32 35.75 -13.49
C SER A 303 9.98 36.38 -12.16
N ILE A 304 8.79 36.08 -11.66
CA ILE A 304 8.31 36.55 -10.37
C ILE A 304 8.46 35.39 -9.39
N VAL A 305 9.10 35.67 -8.26
CA VAL A 305 9.14 34.73 -7.13
C VAL A 305 7.82 34.88 -6.38
N VAL A 306 7.05 33.79 -6.29
CA VAL A 306 5.78 33.75 -5.59
C VAL A 306 5.99 33.01 -4.29
N THR A 307 5.76 33.69 -3.17
CA THR A 307 5.81 33.11 -1.82
C THR A 307 4.39 32.86 -1.30
N PRO A 308 4.21 31.87 -0.42
CA PRO A 308 2.90 31.60 0.16
C PRO A 308 2.47 32.78 1.07
N ASP A 309 1.18 33.09 1.02
CA ASP A 309 0.57 34.05 1.94
C ASP A 309 0.33 33.42 3.34
N GLY A 310 -0.27 34.20 4.25
CA GLY A 310 -0.57 33.72 5.61
C GLY A 310 -1.50 32.50 5.70
N SER A 311 -2.18 32.14 4.59
CA SER A 311 -3.01 30.95 4.47
C SER A 311 -2.27 29.76 3.81
N GLY A 312 -1.01 29.95 3.41
CA GLY A 312 -0.23 28.97 2.66
C GLY A 312 -0.56 28.94 1.16
N ALA A 313 -1.28 29.94 0.64
CA ALA A 313 -1.66 30.04 -0.75
C ALA A 313 -0.64 30.85 -1.55
N TYR A 314 -0.28 30.36 -2.74
CA TYR A 314 0.52 31.04 -3.75
C TYR A 314 -0.42 31.76 -4.71
N GLN A 315 -0.49 33.10 -4.62
CA GLN A 315 -1.33 33.92 -5.50
C GLN A 315 -0.54 34.32 -6.75
N LEU A 316 -0.99 33.87 -7.93
CA LEU A 316 -0.24 34.05 -9.18
C LEU A 316 -0.53 35.37 -9.90
N GLY A 317 -1.41 36.21 -9.38
CA GLY A 317 -1.69 37.55 -9.93
C GLY A 317 -2.24 37.57 -11.36
N VAL A 318 -2.90 36.50 -11.79
CA VAL A 318 -3.48 36.37 -13.13
C VAL A 318 -4.70 37.27 -13.25
N ALA A 319 -4.68 38.19 -14.21
CA ALA A 319 -5.82 39.10 -14.45
C ALA A 319 -7.11 38.30 -14.77
N PRO A 320 -8.27 38.67 -14.20
CA PRO A 320 -9.51 37.97 -14.44
C PRO A 320 -9.97 38.14 -15.91
N LEU A 321 -10.59 37.10 -16.45
CA LEU A 321 -11.33 37.15 -17.72
C LEU A 321 -12.73 37.76 -17.49
N PRO A 322 -13.42 38.23 -18.54
CA PRO A 322 -14.84 38.57 -18.47
C PRO A 322 -15.66 37.43 -17.87
N ALA A 323 -16.60 37.74 -16.95
CA ALA A 323 -17.29 36.78 -16.12
C ALA A 323 -18.01 35.65 -16.88
N ASP A 324 -18.44 35.91 -18.12
CA ASP A 324 -19.14 34.97 -18.98
C ASP A 324 -18.23 34.23 -19.99
N SER A 325 -16.91 34.33 -19.78
CA SER A 325 -15.88 33.80 -20.69
C SER A 325 -15.02 32.71 -20.08
N PHE A 326 -15.31 32.29 -18.85
CA PHE A 326 -14.56 31.23 -18.16
C PHE A 326 -15.41 30.56 -17.08
N TYR A 327 -14.97 29.35 -16.64
CA TYR A 327 -15.38 28.76 -15.38
C TYR A 327 -14.18 28.51 -14.47
N LEU A 328 -14.42 28.43 -13.17
CA LEU A 328 -13.40 28.07 -12.20
C LEU A 328 -13.32 26.55 -12.09
N LEU A 329 -12.12 26.02 -12.27
CA LEU A 329 -11.81 24.62 -12.04
C LEU A 329 -10.98 24.50 -10.77
N ARG A 330 -11.46 23.74 -9.80
CA ARG A 330 -10.69 23.30 -8.64
C ARG A 330 -10.22 21.88 -8.84
N TYR A 331 -8.96 21.64 -8.57
CA TYR A 331 -8.38 20.32 -8.73
C TYR A 331 -7.21 20.09 -7.78
N THR A 332 -6.97 18.83 -7.47
CA THR A 332 -5.84 18.33 -6.68
C THR A 332 -4.94 17.51 -7.59
N VAL A 333 -3.64 17.74 -7.53
CA VAL A 333 -2.64 17.00 -8.31
C VAL A 333 -1.70 16.29 -7.36
N LEU A 334 -1.53 14.99 -7.57
CA LEU A 334 -0.43 14.21 -7.03
C LEU A 334 0.51 13.90 -8.19
N MET A 335 1.64 14.58 -8.23
CA MET A 335 2.67 14.41 -9.25
C MET A 335 3.75 13.46 -8.73
N GLU A 336 4.04 12.41 -9.50
CA GLU A 336 5.14 11.49 -9.22
C GLU A 336 6.49 12.20 -9.41
N PRO A 337 7.60 11.69 -8.84
CA PRO A 337 8.91 12.25 -9.07
C PRO A 337 9.27 12.21 -10.55
N VAL A 338 9.40 13.38 -11.16
CA VAL A 338 9.76 13.54 -12.57
C VAL A 338 10.91 14.53 -12.68
N ALA A 339 11.85 14.28 -13.60
CA ALA A 339 13.01 15.15 -13.77
C ALA A 339 12.63 16.42 -14.58
N THR A 340 11.76 17.22 -14.00
CA THR A 340 11.40 18.55 -14.53
C THR A 340 11.10 19.48 -13.36
N ASP A 341 11.37 20.78 -13.58
CA ASP A 341 10.99 21.84 -12.65
C ASP A 341 9.56 22.32 -12.88
N ALA A 342 8.92 21.93 -13.98
CA ALA A 342 7.59 22.36 -14.32
C ALA A 342 6.54 21.84 -13.34
N ILE A 343 5.62 22.71 -12.93
CA ILE A 343 4.38 22.36 -12.23
C ILE A 343 3.26 22.35 -13.26
N PHE A 344 2.58 21.20 -13.39
CA PHE A 344 1.54 21.03 -14.39
C PHE A 344 0.21 21.58 -13.89
N VAL A 345 -0.34 22.55 -14.58
CA VAL A 345 -1.58 23.26 -14.22
C VAL A 345 -2.52 23.37 -15.39
N ALA A 346 -3.81 23.46 -15.11
CA ALA A 346 -4.78 23.85 -16.12
C ALA A 346 -4.55 25.31 -16.56
N ALA A 347 -5.14 25.71 -17.69
CA ALA A 347 -5.00 27.05 -18.21
C ALA A 347 -5.28 28.13 -17.15
N ARG A 348 -4.47 29.21 -17.14
CA ARG A 348 -4.66 30.40 -16.29
C ARG A 348 -4.85 30.06 -14.78
N PRO A 349 -3.88 29.42 -14.12
CA PRO A 349 -3.94 29.16 -12.70
C PRO A 349 -3.93 30.49 -11.91
N THR A 350 -4.81 30.62 -10.92
CA THR A 350 -4.92 31.81 -10.08
C THR A 350 -4.30 31.64 -8.71
N THR A 351 -4.52 30.48 -8.11
CA THR A 351 -4.07 30.17 -6.75
C THR A 351 -3.64 28.72 -6.66
N ILE A 352 -2.56 28.48 -5.93
CA ILE A 352 -2.04 27.13 -5.67
C ILE A 352 -1.78 27.00 -4.17
N TRP A 353 -2.04 25.83 -3.63
CA TRP A 353 -1.68 25.42 -2.26
C TRP A 353 -0.85 24.15 -2.35
N GLY A 354 0.27 24.11 -1.67
CA GLY A 354 1.15 22.93 -1.67
C GLY A 354 2.44 23.19 -0.92
N ARG A 355 3.20 22.15 -0.68
CA ARG A 355 4.55 22.28 -0.11
C ARG A 355 5.58 22.12 -1.21
N PHE A 356 6.34 23.18 -1.45
CA PHE A 356 7.42 23.23 -2.43
C PHE A 356 8.69 23.62 -1.68
N GLU A 357 9.27 22.66 -0.96
CA GLU A 357 10.37 22.89 -0.02
C GLU A 357 11.69 22.33 -0.54
N SER A 358 12.80 22.99 -0.17
CA SER A 358 14.14 22.46 -0.37
C SER A 358 14.44 21.37 0.66
N ASP A 359 15.03 20.27 0.22
CA ASP A 359 15.51 19.16 1.08
C ASP A 359 16.75 19.56 1.93
N SER A 360 17.29 20.78 1.79
CA SER A 360 18.41 21.28 2.57
C SER A 360 17.92 21.70 3.96
N GLY A 361 18.08 20.79 4.92
CA GLY A 361 17.72 20.92 6.33
C GLY A 361 18.40 22.07 7.07
N GLY A 362 17.98 23.29 6.77
CA GLY A 362 18.32 24.51 7.50
C GLY A 362 17.06 25.13 8.06
N ASP A 363 17.18 25.77 9.19
CA ASP A 363 16.14 26.32 10.10
C ASP A 363 15.13 27.32 9.49
N ARG A 364 15.12 27.50 8.15
CA ARG A 364 14.12 28.24 7.36
C ARG A 364 14.01 27.62 5.98
N ALA A 365 13.23 26.57 5.84
CA ALA A 365 12.79 26.09 4.53
C ALA A 365 12.05 27.22 3.80
N ARG A 366 12.68 27.83 2.81
CA ARG A 366 12.06 28.86 1.95
C ARG A 366 11.23 28.11 0.92
N SER A 367 9.92 28.09 1.11
CA SER A 367 8.98 27.59 0.12
C SER A 367 8.61 28.71 -0.84
N TYR A 368 8.91 28.58 -2.13
CA TYR A 368 8.52 29.53 -3.17
C TYR A 368 8.39 28.85 -4.53
N LEU A 369 7.61 29.44 -5.40
CA LEU A 369 7.48 29.05 -6.81
C LEU A 369 8.01 30.19 -7.71
N ILE A 370 8.44 29.83 -8.89
CA ILE A 370 8.83 30.81 -9.92
C ILE A 370 7.72 30.84 -10.98
N PHE A 371 7.13 32.00 -11.17
CA PHE A 371 6.11 32.21 -12.20
C PHE A 371 6.65 33.21 -13.24
N ASN A 372 6.80 32.76 -14.47
CA ASN A 372 7.32 33.64 -15.52
C ASN A 372 6.19 34.32 -16.31
N ARG A 373 6.54 35.39 -17.04
CA ARG A 373 5.57 36.16 -17.86
C ARG A 373 4.89 35.32 -18.94
N THR A 374 5.48 34.21 -19.35
CA THR A 374 4.86 33.31 -20.33
C THR A 374 3.71 32.51 -19.76
N GLY A 375 3.60 32.46 -18.41
CA GLY A 375 2.62 31.68 -17.68
C GLY A 375 3.10 30.28 -17.30
N THR A 376 4.39 29.99 -17.41
CA THR A 376 5.01 28.77 -16.89
C THR A 376 5.23 28.89 -15.39
N LEU A 377 4.95 27.84 -14.68
CA LEU A 377 5.15 27.71 -13.23
C LEU A 377 6.23 26.69 -12.95
N LEU A 378 7.24 27.06 -12.17
CA LEU A 378 8.38 26.20 -11.88
C LEU A 378 8.55 26.01 -10.36
N ASN A 379 8.88 24.81 -9.98
CA ASN A 379 9.40 24.47 -8.65
C ASN A 379 10.94 24.47 -8.69
N PRO A 380 11.61 25.48 -8.07
CA PRO A 380 13.07 25.62 -8.15
C PRO A 380 13.82 24.53 -7.36
N PHE A 381 13.12 23.72 -6.59
CA PHE A 381 13.70 22.66 -5.76
C PHE A 381 13.76 21.31 -6.47
N HIS A 382 13.47 21.31 -7.76
CA HIS A 382 13.36 20.13 -8.60
C HIS A 382 12.34 19.10 -8.07
N ASN A 383 11.53 18.52 -8.96
CA ASN A 383 10.50 17.58 -8.57
C ASN A 383 11.10 16.16 -8.39
N THR A 384 12.08 16.04 -7.49
CA THR A 384 12.77 14.77 -7.17
C THR A 384 11.97 13.88 -6.22
N THR A 385 10.98 14.45 -5.55
CA THR A 385 10.01 13.75 -4.70
C THR A 385 8.62 13.96 -5.24
N ALA A 386 7.65 13.12 -4.81
CA ALA A 386 6.25 13.32 -5.17
C ALA A 386 5.75 14.67 -4.65
N VAL A 387 5.10 15.43 -5.53
CA VAL A 387 4.57 16.76 -5.20
C VAL A 387 3.06 16.73 -5.16
N HIS A 388 2.50 17.14 -4.03
CA HIS A 388 1.05 17.23 -3.84
C HIS A 388 0.63 18.71 -3.73
N TYR A 389 -0.31 19.13 -4.58
CA TYR A 389 -0.83 20.49 -4.56
C TYR A 389 -2.29 20.57 -4.99
N ASP A 390 -2.99 21.53 -4.42
CA ASP A 390 -4.32 21.96 -4.84
C ASP A 390 -4.20 23.21 -5.70
N ALA A 391 -5.04 23.35 -6.71
CA ALA A 391 -5.02 24.54 -7.56
C ALA A 391 -6.42 24.96 -8.00
N VAL A 392 -6.54 26.25 -8.31
CA VAL A 392 -7.71 26.86 -8.93
C VAL A 392 -7.28 27.56 -10.22
N SER A 393 -7.94 27.24 -11.32
CA SER A 393 -7.69 27.82 -12.63
C SER A 393 -8.96 28.41 -13.26
N GLN A 394 -8.79 29.48 -14.03
CA GLN A 394 -9.83 30.02 -14.91
C GLN A 394 -9.73 29.34 -16.26
N ILE A 395 -10.69 28.47 -16.59
CA ILE A 395 -10.71 27.77 -17.86
C ILE A 395 -11.51 28.61 -18.89
N PRO A 396 -10.87 29.11 -19.96
CA PRO A 396 -11.56 29.92 -20.97
C PRO A 396 -12.64 29.11 -21.69
N THR A 397 -13.85 29.66 -21.78
CA THR A 397 -15.00 29.11 -22.51
C THR A 397 -15.59 30.20 -23.43
N VAL A 398 -14.75 30.80 -24.24
CA VAL A 398 -15.16 31.90 -25.09
C VAL A 398 -15.88 31.36 -26.32
N PRO A 399 -17.14 31.72 -26.59
CA PRO A 399 -17.86 31.32 -27.78
C PRO A 399 -17.13 31.74 -29.06
N PRO A 400 -17.11 30.91 -30.13
CA PRO A 400 -16.44 31.23 -31.38
C PRO A 400 -16.82 32.58 -31.98
N GLN A 401 -18.08 33.03 -31.80
CA GLN A 401 -18.51 34.30 -32.28
C GLN A 401 -17.79 35.47 -31.63
N LYS A 402 -17.62 35.45 -30.32
CA LYS A 402 -16.87 36.50 -29.59
C LYS A 402 -15.40 36.55 -30.02
N LEU A 403 -14.79 35.41 -30.39
CA LEU A 403 -13.41 35.34 -30.89
C LEU A 403 -13.31 35.89 -32.32
N ARG A 404 -14.36 35.76 -33.16
CA ARG A 404 -14.43 36.39 -34.48
C ARG A 404 -14.56 37.91 -34.37
N ASP A 405 -15.30 38.39 -33.39
CA ASP A 405 -15.54 39.79 -33.13
C ASP A 405 -14.34 40.48 -32.43
N ALA A 406 -13.34 39.70 -31.96
CA ALA A 406 -12.15 40.24 -31.32
C ALA A 406 -11.31 41.07 -32.29
N THR A 407 -10.79 42.20 -31.82
CA THR A 407 -9.90 43.05 -32.62
C THR A 407 -8.64 42.29 -33.06
N ALA A 408 -8.12 42.64 -34.25
CA ALA A 408 -6.83 42.14 -34.74
C ALA A 408 -5.65 43.07 -34.36
N VAL A 409 -5.86 44.08 -33.51
CA VAL A 409 -4.80 44.95 -32.98
C VAL A 409 -4.22 44.35 -31.71
N TYR A 410 -3.00 43.93 -31.80
CA TYR A 410 -2.31 43.24 -30.69
C TYR A 410 -1.47 44.24 -29.86
N PRO A 411 -1.37 44.05 -28.52
CA PRO A 411 -0.45 44.83 -27.69
C PRO A 411 1.01 44.68 -28.15
N PRO A 412 1.83 45.75 -28.07
CA PRO A 412 3.22 45.72 -28.55
C PRO A 412 4.11 44.64 -27.91
N ASP A 413 3.92 44.39 -26.62
CA ASP A 413 4.63 43.35 -25.86
C ASP A 413 4.27 41.94 -26.35
N ILE A 414 3.00 41.71 -26.69
CA ILE A 414 2.54 40.43 -27.26
C ILE A 414 3.09 40.27 -28.67
N SER A 415 3.01 41.31 -29.52
CA SER A 415 3.49 41.24 -30.89
C SER A 415 5.00 41.01 -30.96
N SER A 416 5.80 41.71 -30.15
CA SER A 416 7.26 41.58 -30.15
C SER A 416 7.74 40.19 -29.71
N THR A 417 7.05 39.59 -28.76
CA THR A 417 7.46 38.29 -28.20
C THR A 417 6.94 37.12 -29.03
N TYR A 418 5.70 37.18 -29.47
CA TYR A 418 4.99 36.01 -30.03
C TYR A 418 4.78 36.02 -31.55
N LEU A 419 5.43 36.94 -32.27
CA LEU A 419 5.56 36.93 -33.72
C LEU A 419 6.98 36.60 -34.20
N GLN A 420 7.92 36.28 -33.29
CA GLN A 420 9.30 35.96 -33.64
C GLN A 420 9.35 34.71 -34.51
N LEU A 421 10.08 34.77 -35.62
CA LEU A 421 10.37 33.66 -36.51
C LEU A 421 11.80 33.76 -37.05
N PRO A 422 12.50 32.65 -37.26
CA PRO A 422 13.77 32.61 -37.97
C PRO A 422 13.50 32.74 -39.49
N ARG A 423 14.56 32.68 -40.29
CA ARG A 423 14.42 32.51 -41.75
C ARG A 423 13.92 31.12 -42.05
N LEU A 424 12.71 31.02 -42.59
CA LEU A 424 12.04 29.75 -42.91
C LEU A 424 11.84 29.63 -44.43
N ASP A 425 11.48 28.44 -44.88
CA ASP A 425 11.09 28.15 -46.25
C ASP A 425 9.85 29.02 -46.61
N PRO A 426 9.95 29.87 -47.69
CA PRO A 426 8.85 30.76 -48.08
C PRO A 426 7.53 30.04 -48.41
N ARG A 427 7.61 28.76 -48.78
CA ARG A 427 6.42 27.94 -49.06
C ARG A 427 5.51 27.79 -47.86
N ILE A 428 6.04 27.90 -46.63
CA ILE A 428 5.24 27.81 -45.40
C ILE A 428 4.26 28.95 -45.31
N LYS A 429 4.73 30.18 -45.53
CA LYS A 429 3.85 31.38 -45.60
C LYS A 429 2.81 31.26 -46.71
N GLN A 430 3.24 30.88 -47.95
CA GLN A 430 2.33 30.69 -49.08
C GLN A 430 1.27 29.63 -48.79
N LEU A 431 1.62 28.56 -48.09
CA LEU A 431 0.67 27.53 -47.66
C LEU A 431 -0.34 28.10 -46.66
N ALA A 432 0.12 28.84 -45.65
CA ALA A 432 -0.74 29.48 -44.66
C ALA A 432 -1.73 30.45 -45.28
N GLU A 433 -1.26 31.35 -46.19
CA GLU A 433 -2.10 32.29 -46.96
C GLU A 433 -3.15 31.54 -47.80
N ARG A 434 -2.77 30.46 -48.45
CA ARG A 434 -3.67 29.66 -49.29
C ARG A 434 -4.77 28.98 -48.48
N ILE A 435 -4.43 28.37 -47.33
CA ILE A 435 -5.39 27.73 -46.43
C ILE A 435 -6.39 28.75 -45.89
N THR A 436 -5.95 29.98 -45.66
CA THR A 436 -6.72 31.02 -44.96
C THR A 436 -7.30 32.07 -45.94
N ALA A 437 -7.23 31.86 -47.26
CA ALA A 437 -7.67 32.84 -48.28
C ALA A 437 -9.13 33.31 -48.09
N HIS A 438 -9.99 32.45 -47.60
CA HIS A 438 -11.42 32.76 -47.36
C HIS A 438 -11.75 32.93 -45.87
N ALA A 439 -10.75 33.00 -44.98
CA ALA A 439 -10.94 33.19 -43.55
C ALA A 439 -10.83 34.67 -43.16
N PRO A 440 -11.94 35.36 -42.84
CA PRO A 440 -11.93 36.81 -42.62
C PRO A 440 -11.29 37.22 -41.29
N THR A 441 -11.40 36.37 -40.25
CA THR A 441 -10.97 36.71 -38.89
C THR A 441 -9.74 35.90 -38.42
N PRO A 442 -8.97 36.39 -37.46
CA PRO A 442 -7.88 35.62 -36.86
C PRO A 442 -8.33 34.24 -36.34
N TYR A 443 -9.54 34.15 -35.77
CA TYR A 443 -10.11 32.90 -35.29
C TYR A 443 -10.35 31.90 -36.40
N ASP A 444 -10.99 32.35 -37.52
CA ASP A 444 -11.27 31.51 -38.68
C ASP A 444 -9.96 31.04 -39.34
N LYS A 445 -8.93 31.90 -39.40
CA LYS A 445 -7.60 31.53 -39.90
C LYS A 445 -6.96 30.42 -39.02
N ALA A 446 -6.99 30.57 -37.70
CA ALA A 446 -6.47 29.58 -36.78
C ALA A 446 -7.22 28.24 -36.87
N SER A 447 -8.54 28.29 -36.94
CA SER A 447 -9.41 27.11 -37.08
C SER A 447 -9.16 26.37 -38.39
N ASN A 448 -9.00 27.09 -39.52
CA ASN A 448 -8.72 26.50 -40.83
C ASN A 448 -7.36 25.83 -40.89
N ILE A 449 -6.31 26.44 -40.31
CA ILE A 449 -4.99 25.84 -40.23
C ILE A 449 -5.03 24.55 -39.35
N ALA A 450 -5.68 24.61 -38.19
CA ALA A 450 -5.82 23.44 -37.32
C ALA A 450 -6.54 22.29 -38.04
N LEU A 451 -7.66 22.60 -38.71
CA LEU A 451 -8.42 21.63 -39.46
C LEU A 451 -7.63 21.04 -40.63
N TYR A 452 -6.90 21.88 -41.38
CA TYR A 452 -6.05 21.44 -42.48
C TYR A 452 -4.99 20.45 -42.04
N LEU A 453 -4.27 20.77 -40.96
CA LEU A 453 -3.23 19.89 -40.41
C LEU A 453 -3.84 18.59 -39.91
N ARG A 454 -4.93 18.67 -39.16
CA ARG A 454 -5.63 17.51 -38.60
C ARG A 454 -6.16 16.54 -39.65
N THR A 455 -6.58 17.03 -40.80
CA THR A 455 -7.26 16.22 -41.83
C THR A 455 -6.35 15.79 -42.98
N ARG A 456 -5.23 16.48 -43.20
CA ARG A 456 -4.37 16.25 -44.36
C ARG A 456 -3.03 15.62 -44.06
N PHE A 457 -2.71 15.42 -42.79
CA PHE A 457 -1.43 14.85 -42.31
C PHE A 457 -1.66 13.61 -41.45
N GLY A 458 -0.75 12.67 -41.55
CA GLY A 458 -0.75 11.45 -40.72
C GLY A 458 -0.04 11.64 -39.37
N TYR A 459 -0.50 10.94 -38.37
CA TYR A 459 0.21 10.89 -37.10
C TYR A 459 1.21 9.72 -37.10
N THR A 460 2.46 9.95 -36.64
CA THR A 460 3.49 8.91 -36.47
C THR A 460 4.46 9.29 -35.37
N LEU A 461 4.91 8.30 -34.62
CA LEU A 461 6.02 8.42 -33.67
C LEU A 461 7.36 8.00 -34.28
N ASP A 462 7.35 7.45 -35.51
CA ASP A 462 8.58 7.16 -36.23
C ASP A 462 9.11 8.43 -36.91
N LEU A 463 10.14 8.99 -36.31
CA LEU A 463 10.81 10.22 -36.68
C LEU A 463 12.24 10.00 -37.21
N SER A 464 12.61 8.75 -37.50
CA SER A 464 13.97 8.34 -37.86
C SER A 464 14.55 9.09 -39.07
N ASP A 465 13.67 9.56 -39.98
CA ASP A 465 14.01 10.29 -41.19
C ASP A 465 13.80 11.83 -41.08
N MET A 466 13.51 12.35 -39.88
CA MET A 466 13.18 13.77 -39.69
C MET A 466 14.41 14.68 -39.44
N ASN A 467 15.61 14.14 -39.38
CA ASN A 467 16.83 14.91 -39.13
C ASN A 467 17.30 15.66 -40.41
N HIS A 468 16.54 16.65 -40.81
CA HIS A 468 16.82 17.52 -41.97
C HIS A 468 17.28 18.92 -41.54
N ARG A 469 17.85 19.69 -42.47
CA ARG A 469 18.25 21.08 -42.27
C ARG A 469 17.06 21.95 -41.85
N ASP A 470 15.89 21.70 -42.49
CA ASP A 470 14.60 22.33 -42.18
C ASP A 470 13.56 21.22 -41.93
N PRO A 471 13.48 20.72 -40.70
CA PRO A 471 12.58 19.60 -40.34
C PRO A 471 11.11 19.97 -40.50
N LEU A 472 10.76 21.23 -40.28
CA LEU A 472 9.36 21.71 -40.44
C LEU A 472 8.91 21.75 -41.88
N ALA A 473 9.77 22.23 -42.80
CA ALA A 473 9.47 22.20 -44.24
C ALA A 473 9.39 20.75 -44.77
N TYR A 474 10.28 19.85 -44.25
CA TYR A 474 10.20 18.45 -44.60
C TYR A 474 8.88 17.81 -44.15
N PHE A 475 8.44 18.08 -42.94
CA PHE A 475 7.13 17.65 -42.44
C PHE A 475 6.00 18.11 -43.31
N LEU A 476 5.95 19.42 -43.64
CA LEU A 476 4.82 20.01 -44.34
C LEU A 476 4.73 19.62 -45.82
N PHE A 477 5.86 19.43 -46.51
CA PHE A 477 5.89 19.29 -47.96
C PHE A 477 6.34 17.93 -48.49
N VAL A 478 7.03 17.12 -47.64
CA VAL A 478 7.59 15.82 -48.06
C VAL A 478 6.93 14.67 -47.31
N LYS A 479 7.19 14.54 -46.03
CA LYS A 479 6.74 13.37 -45.24
C LYS A 479 5.22 13.40 -44.98
N ARG A 480 4.67 14.58 -44.67
CA ARG A 480 3.26 14.79 -44.33
C ARG A 480 2.72 13.89 -43.24
N ALA A 481 3.60 13.46 -42.34
CA ALA A 481 3.31 12.71 -41.15
C ALA A 481 4.33 13.07 -40.07
N GLY A 482 3.89 13.12 -38.79
CA GLY A 482 4.73 13.48 -37.66
C GLY A 482 3.99 13.32 -36.34
N ASN A 483 4.66 13.67 -35.23
CA ASN A 483 4.05 13.70 -33.91
C ASN A 483 3.47 15.08 -33.55
N CYS A 484 2.87 15.22 -32.36
CA CYS A 484 2.22 16.46 -31.91
C CYS A 484 3.15 17.68 -31.95
N GLU A 485 4.46 17.53 -31.78
CA GLU A 485 5.43 18.62 -31.83
C GLU A 485 5.49 19.27 -33.23
N TYR A 486 5.51 18.46 -34.29
CA TYR A 486 5.49 18.96 -35.67
C TYR A 486 4.18 19.64 -36.04
N PHE A 487 3.04 19.08 -35.59
CA PHE A 487 1.73 19.68 -35.77
C PHE A 487 1.62 21.02 -35.07
N ALA A 488 1.97 21.10 -33.79
CA ALA A 488 1.92 22.33 -33.01
C ALA A 488 2.89 23.38 -33.58
N SER A 489 4.13 22.99 -33.91
CA SER A 489 5.13 23.90 -34.50
C SER A 489 4.68 24.45 -35.83
N ALA A 490 4.16 23.59 -36.70
CA ALA A 490 3.65 24.04 -38.00
C ALA A 490 2.53 25.08 -37.85
N MET A 491 1.58 24.84 -36.95
CA MET A 491 0.49 25.77 -36.72
C MET A 491 0.95 27.10 -36.12
N VAL A 492 1.85 27.07 -35.08
CA VAL A 492 2.40 28.31 -34.51
C VAL A 492 3.13 29.13 -35.58
N VAL A 493 4.01 28.48 -36.36
CA VAL A 493 4.77 29.15 -37.41
C VAL A 493 3.82 29.76 -38.47
N MET A 494 2.83 28.99 -38.95
CA MET A 494 1.85 29.51 -39.94
C MET A 494 1.07 30.69 -39.37
N LEU A 495 0.60 30.64 -38.14
CA LEU A 495 -0.11 31.77 -37.51
C LEU A 495 0.76 33.01 -37.42
N ARG A 496 2.03 32.86 -37.00
CA ARG A 496 2.99 33.96 -36.90
C ARG A 496 3.31 34.56 -38.25
N THR A 497 3.41 33.76 -39.33
CA THR A 497 3.59 34.31 -40.71
C THR A 497 2.41 35.14 -41.18
N LEU A 498 1.21 34.90 -40.65
CA LEU A 498 -0.02 35.67 -40.89
C LEU A 498 -0.21 36.86 -39.93
N GLY A 499 0.77 37.15 -39.07
CA GLY A 499 0.72 38.22 -38.08
C GLY A 499 -0.19 37.92 -36.89
N ILE A 500 -0.53 36.65 -36.61
CA ILE A 500 -1.32 36.23 -35.45
C ILE A 500 -0.36 35.73 -34.36
N PRO A 501 -0.29 36.42 -33.22
CA PRO A 501 0.56 35.98 -32.12
C PRO A 501 0.13 34.61 -31.61
N ALA A 502 1.08 33.68 -31.61
CA ALA A 502 0.86 32.32 -31.16
C ALA A 502 2.08 31.79 -30.38
N ARG A 503 1.86 30.86 -29.46
CA ARG A 503 2.91 30.24 -28.65
C ARG A 503 2.77 28.73 -28.64
N TYR A 504 3.90 28.08 -28.47
CA TYR A 504 4.00 26.63 -28.34
C TYR A 504 3.83 26.24 -26.88
N ALA A 505 2.89 25.37 -26.59
CA ALA A 505 2.63 24.85 -25.29
C ALA A 505 2.90 23.34 -25.25
N THR A 506 3.48 22.88 -24.15
CA THR A 506 3.73 21.45 -23.90
C THR A 506 3.28 21.06 -22.49
N GLY A 507 2.83 19.83 -22.36
CA GLY A 507 2.28 19.29 -21.11
C GLY A 507 1.66 17.92 -21.35
N PHE A 508 0.49 17.71 -20.78
CA PHE A 508 -0.24 16.43 -20.88
C PHE A 508 -1.71 16.65 -21.23
N LEU A 509 -2.28 15.69 -21.92
CA LEU A 509 -3.74 15.54 -22.05
C LEU A 509 -4.34 15.06 -20.72
N ALA A 510 -5.66 15.01 -20.61
CA ALA A 510 -6.37 14.66 -19.39
C ALA A 510 -6.03 13.27 -18.84
N GLY A 511 -5.60 12.34 -19.71
CA GLY A 511 -5.34 10.96 -19.33
C GLY A 511 -6.61 10.12 -19.21
N GLU A 512 -6.54 8.99 -18.55
CA GLU A 512 -7.61 8.03 -18.37
C GLU A 512 -8.36 8.28 -17.06
N TYR A 513 -9.70 8.39 -17.12
CA TYR A 513 -10.51 8.55 -15.91
C TYR A 513 -10.72 7.20 -15.20
N ASN A 514 -10.38 7.14 -13.94
CA ASN A 514 -10.60 5.99 -13.07
C ASN A 514 -11.87 6.21 -12.22
N ASP A 515 -12.93 5.50 -12.56
CA ASP A 515 -14.22 5.57 -11.86
C ASP A 515 -14.16 5.14 -10.38
N LEU A 516 -13.18 4.32 -10.01
CA LEU A 516 -13.04 3.80 -8.65
C LEU A 516 -12.34 4.80 -7.72
N ALA A 517 -11.30 5.47 -8.23
CA ALA A 517 -10.55 6.48 -7.48
C ALA A 517 -11.13 7.89 -7.64
N HIS A 518 -12.02 8.09 -8.60
CA HIS A 518 -12.56 9.38 -9.02
C HIS A 518 -11.45 10.38 -9.38
N ASP A 519 -10.43 9.90 -10.10
CA ASP A 519 -9.30 10.70 -10.56
C ASP A 519 -8.94 10.39 -12.01
N TYR A 520 -8.17 11.31 -12.62
CA TYR A 520 -7.53 11.10 -13.91
C TYR A 520 -6.12 10.58 -13.71
N ILE A 521 -5.77 9.49 -14.37
CA ILE A 521 -4.42 8.91 -14.40
C ILE A 521 -3.74 9.43 -15.66
N VAL A 522 -2.75 10.29 -15.48
CA VAL A 522 -1.96 10.85 -16.57
C VAL A 522 -0.64 10.11 -16.67
N ARG A 523 -0.37 9.56 -17.83
CA ARG A 523 0.82 8.76 -18.10
C ARG A 523 1.80 9.49 -19.01
N GLY A 524 3.03 9.00 -19.13
CA GLY A 524 3.99 9.49 -20.12
C GLY A 524 3.41 9.48 -21.55
N SER A 525 2.62 8.47 -21.88
CA SER A 525 1.94 8.36 -23.20
C SER A 525 0.95 9.51 -23.49
N ASP A 526 0.49 10.22 -22.47
CA ASP A 526 -0.43 11.36 -22.61
C ASP A 526 0.30 12.70 -22.81
N ALA A 527 1.66 12.68 -22.85
CA ALA A 527 2.47 13.85 -23.17
C ALA A 527 2.04 14.44 -24.51
N HIS A 528 1.88 15.76 -24.56
CA HIS A 528 1.30 16.42 -25.71
C HIS A 528 1.81 17.83 -25.91
N SER A 529 1.77 18.30 -27.18
CA SER A 529 2.07 19.66 -27.54
C SER A 529 0.90 20.25 -28.33
N TRP A 530 0.58 21.51 -28.05
CA TRP A 530 -0.52 22.24 -28.68
C TRP A 530 -0.16 23.69 -28.90
N VAL A 531 -1.09 24.44 -29.45
CA VAL A 531 -0.93 25.85 -29.79
C VAL A 531 -1.84 26.70 -28.92
N GLU A 532 -1.34 27.81 -28.44
CA GLU A 532 -2.17 28.87 -27.86
C GLU A 532 -2.03 30.14 -28.70
N ALA A 533 -3.15 30.61 -29.28
CA ALA A 533 -3.22 31.85 -30.05
C ALA A 533 -3.81 32.99 -29.19
N TYR A 534 -3.30 34.20 -29.34
CA TYR A 534 -3.73 35.35 -28.56
C TYR A 534 -4.91 36.09 -29.19
N PHE A 535 -5.95 36.31 -28.38
CA PHE A 535 -7.11 37.13 -28.75
C PHE A 535 -7.27 38.30 -27.78
N PRO A 536 -7.16 39.56 -28.26
CA PRO A 536 -7.33 40.72 -27.41
C PRO A 536 -8.66 40.71 -26.66
N GLY A 537 -8.62 40.99 -25.33
CA GLY A 537 -9.78 40.91 -24.46
C GLY A 537 -10.04 39.51 -23.84
N TYR A 538 -9.57 38.45 -24.47
CA TYR A 538 -9.78 37.05 -24.00
C TYR A 538 -8.48 36.33 -23.66
N GLY A 539 -7.32 36.87 -24.12
CA GLY A 539 -6.02 36.24 -23.84
C GLY A 539 -5.72 35.04 -24.74
N TRP A 540 -5.08 34.04 -24.18
CA TRP A 540 -4.61 32.83 -24.88
C TRP A 540 -5.71 31.79 -25.02
N ILE A 541 -6.02 31.36 -26.23
CA ILE A 541 -7.03 30.34 -26.58
C ILE A 541 -6.30 29.14 -27.18
N THR A 542 -6.63 27.95 -26.70
CA THR A 542 -6.04 26.69 -27.12
C THR A 542 -6.57 26.20 -28.46
N PHE A 543 -5.66 25.73 -29.30
CA PHE A 543 -5.94 25.03 -30.56
C PHE A 543 -5.06 23.78 -30.61
N ASP A 544 -5.65 22.65 -30.95
CA ASP A 544 -4.92 21.41 -31.16
C ASP A 544 -5.01 20.97 -32.64
N PRO A 545 -3.93 21.10 -33.43
CA PRO A 545 -3.89 20.69 -34.82
C PRO A 545 -3.61 19.18 -35.00
N THR A 546 -3.42 18.42 -33.93
CA THR A 546 -3.06 17.00 -33.99
C THR A 546 -4.27 16.15 -34.39
N PRO A 547 -4.16 15.21 -35.33
CA PRO A 547 -5.22 14.24 -35.59
C PRO A 547 -5.58 13.45 -34.31
N PRO A 548 -6.87 13.12 -34.11
CA PRO A 548 -7.22 12.23 -33.01
C PRO A 548 -6.49 10.91 -33.21
N GLY A 549 -5.80 10.46 -32.15
CA GLY A 549 -5.19 9.12 -32.12
C GLY A 549 -6.27 8.03 -32.10
N ASP A 550 -5.92 6.83 -32.52
CA ASP A 550 -6.79 5.66 -32.31
C ASP A 550 -7.13 5.54 -30.83
N GLU A 551 -8.41 5.64 -30.50
CA GLU A 551 -8.91 5.42 -29.15
C GLU A 551 -8.48 4.03 -28.68
N LYS A 552 -7.75 3.94 -27.58
CA LYS A 552 -7.40 2.68 -26.96
C LYS A 552 -8.69 1.95 -26.59
N HIS A 553 -9.02 0.90 -27.31
CA HIS A 553 -10.16 0.05 -27.01
C HIS A 553 -9.96 -0.58 -25.62
N ASN A 554 -10.87 -0.29 -24.69
CA ASN A 554 -10.91 -0.87 -23.36
C ASN A 554 -11.23 -2.37 -23.45
N GLY A 555 -10.22 -3.21 -23.51
CA GLY A 555 -10.35 -4.66 -23.47
C GLY A 555 -10.85 -5.14 -22.09
N ALA A 556 -11.31 -6.39 -22.02
CA ALA A 556 -11.83 -7.00 -20.78
C ALA A 556 -10.85 -6.91 -19.59
N PHE A 557 -9.57 -6.77 -19.85
CA PHE A 557 -8.51 -6.60 -18.84
C PHE A 557 -8.31 -5.15 -18.36
N ALA A 558 -8.91 -4.15 -19.00
CA ALA A 558 -8.79 -2.75 -18.60
C ALA A 558 -9.33 -2.51 -17.18
N ARG A 559 -10.40 -3.19 -16.78
CA ARG A 559 -10.94 -3.11 -15.42
C ARG A 559 -9.96 -3.63 -14.36
N LEU A 560 -9.23 -4.70 -14.65
CA LEU A 560 -8.17 -5.21 -13.77
C LEU A 560 -7.03 -4.18 -13.62
N GLY A 561 -6.67 -3.49 -14.72
CA GLY A 561 -5.73 -2.38 -14.71
C GLY A 561 -6.18 -1.24 -13.79
N MET A 562 -7.45 -0.83 -13.87
CA MET A 562 -8.02 0.22 -13.01
C MET A 562 -7.97 -0.16 -11.50
N TYR A 563 -8.25 -1.42 -11.14
CA TYR A 563 -8.11 -1.88 -9.75
C TYR A 563 -6.65 -1.86 -9.29
N TRP A 564 -5.71 -2.22 -10.16
CA TRP A 564 -4.29 -2.16 -9.88
C TRP A 564 -3.81 -0.72 -9.70
N ASP A 565 -4.22 0.18 -10.59
CA ASP A 565 -3.90 1.61 -10.50
C ASP A 565 -4.49 2.25 -9.23
N TRP A 566 -5.74 1.90 -8.87
CA TRP A 566 -6.34 2.33 -7.61
C TRP A 566 -5.56 1.82 -6.39
N PHE A 567 -5.11 0.57 -6.42
CA PHE A 567 -4.31 0.00 -5.36
C PHE A 567 -2.94 0.70 -5.24
N GLN A 568 -2.28 0.98 -6.37
CA GLN A 568 -1.02 1.75 -6.38
C GLN A 568 -1.21 3.16 -5.84
N PHE A 569 -2.29 3.85 -6.23
CA PHE A 569 -2.62 5.16 -5.70
C PHE A 569 -2.80 5.13 -4.18
N SER A 570 -3.65 4.23 -3.69
CA SER A 570 -3.90 4.08 -2.26
C SER A 570 -2.62 3.75 -1.49
N TRP A 571 -1.74 2.95 -2.08
CA TRP A 571 -0.43 2.64 -1.51
C TRP A 571 0.47 3.89 -1.41
N ASN A 572 0.58 4.68 -2.49
CA ASN A 572 1.39 5.90 -2.49
C ASN A 572 0.85 6.94 -1.50
N GLU A 573 -0.46 7.15 -1.48
CA GLU A 573 -1.10 8.14 -0.60
C GLU A 573 -1.05 7.74 0.88
N TRP A 574 -1.41 6.48 1.20
CA TRP A 574 -1.61 6.04 2.58
C TRP A 574 -0.41 5.33 3.21
N ILE A 575 0.59 4.93 2.44
CA ILE A 575 1.75 4.23 2.97
C ILE A 575 3.03 5.03 2.76
N ILE A 576 3.29 5.49 1.51
CA ILE A 576 4.53 6.18 1.18
C ILE A 576 4.50 7.64 1.64
N ASN A 577 3.42 8.36 1.31
CA ASN A 577 3.25 9.78 1.66
C ASN A 577 2.50 9.99 3.00
N TYR A 578 2.34 8.91 3.80
CA TYR A 578 1.67 8.96 5.09
C TYR A 578 2.49 9.74 6.10
N ASP A 579 2.19 11.02 6.27
CA ASP A 579 2.83 11.95 7.18
C ASP A 579 1.94 12.30 8.40
N PHE A 580 2.40 13.23 9.25
CA PHE A 580 1.66 13.68 10.42
C PHE A 580 0.31 14.35 10.05
N ALA A 581 0.22 15.02 8.88
CA ALA A 581 -1.03 15.62 8.42
C ALA A 581 -2.06 14.56 8.07
N HIS A 582 -1.64 13.48 7.42
CA HIS A 582 -2.48 12.31 7.14
C HIS A 582 -2.91 11.58 8.43
N GLN A 583 -2.00 11.47 9.43
CA GLN A 583 -2.36 10.92 10.74
C GLN A 583 -3.46 11.74 11.42
N LEU A 584 -3.33 13.08 11.38
CA LEU A 584 -4.31 13.97 11.99
C LEU A 584 -5.66 13.91 11.26
N SER A 585 -5.66 13.85 9.93
CA SER A 585 -6.88 13.70 9.11
C SER A 585 -7.57 12.36 9.38
N LEU A 586 -6.80 11.27 9.45
CA LEU A 586 -7.30 9.93 9.79
C LEU A 586 -7.93 9.92 11.20
N ALA A 587 -7.24 10.53 12.18
CA ALA A 587 -7.74 10.63 13.55
C ALA A 587 -9.05 11.44 13.61
N ARG A 588 -9.17 12.54 12.86
CA ARG A 588 -10.41 13.34 12.76
C ARG A 588 -11.53 12.52 12.12
N ASN A 589 -11.27 11.87 10.99
CA ASN A 589 -12.25 11.05 10.28
C ASN A 589 -12.76 9.88 11.14
N ILE A 590 -11.87 9.21 11.88
CA ILE A 590 -12.25 8.15 12.84
C ILE A 590 -13.10 8.73 13.95
N HIS A 591 -12.74 9.90 14.49
CA HIS A 591 -13.49 10.55 15.56
C HIS A 591 -14.90 10.98 15.10
N GLU A 592 -15.02 11.59 13.92
CA GLU A 592 -16.30 11.99 13.32
C GLU A 592 -17.17 10.76 12.97
N SER A 593 -16.57 9.74 12.36
CA SER A 593 -17.26 8.49 12.05
C SER A 593 -17.71 7.75 13.30
N SER A 594 -16.87 7.74 14.35
CA SER A 594 -17.18 7.15 15.65
C SER A 594 -18.35 7.86 16.32
N ARG A 595 -18.38 9.21 16.30
CA ARG A 595 -19.52 10.00 16.78
C ARG A 595 -20.77 9.69 15.98
N ALA A 596 -20.72 9.75 14.67
CA ALA A 596 -21.86 9.45 13.80
C ALA A 596 -22.39 8.01 13.98
N TRP A 597 -21.52 7.05 14.25
CA TRP A 597 -21.91 5.68 14.58
C TRP A 597 -22.54 5.57 15.96
N SER A 598 -21.95 6.25 16.97
CA SER A 598 -22.49 6.33 18.33
C SER A 598 -23.89 6.97 18.34
N ASP A 599 -24.07 8.06 17.58
CA ASP A 599 -25.35 8.74 17.47
C ASP A 599 -26.42 7.88 16.77
N ARG A 600 -26.06 7.19 15.68
CA ARG A 600 -26.95 6.22 15.02
C ARG A 600 -27.31 5.06 15.94
N ALA A 601 -26.34 4.51 16.66
CA ALA A 601 -26.56 3.44 17.62
C ALA A 601 -27.50 3.92 18.77
N SER A 602 -27.24 5.11 19.31
CA SER A 602 -28.09 5.69 20.37
C SER A 602 -29.53 5.95 19.90
N GLN A 603 -29.71 6.49 18.69
CA GLN A 603 -31.00 6.68 18.06
C GLN A 603 -31.73 5.36 17.84
N TYR A 604 -31.04 4.34 17.35
CA TYR A 604 -31.60 3.00 17.18
C TYR A 604 -32.05 2.39 18.51
N TYR A 605 -31.19 2.47 19.55
CA TYR A 605 -31.56 1.99 20.89
C TYR A 605 -32.74 2.77 21.51
N GLN A 606 -32.78 4.10 21.35
CA GLN A 606 -33.88 4.92 21.82
C GLN A 606 -35.17 4.61 21.08
N ALA A 607 -35.15 4.46 19.76
CA ALA A 607 -36.32 4.07 18.97
C ALA A 607 -36.83 2.69 19.38
N LYS A 608 -35.91 1.71 19.53
CA LYS A 608 -36.25 0.36 19.96
C LYS A 608 -36.84 0.33 21.38
N ARG A 609 -36.27 1.14 22.28
CA ARG A 609 -36.77 1.33 23.64
C ARG A 609 -38.19 1.96 23.65
N ARG A 610 -38.44 3.00 22.85
CA ARG A 610 -39.76 3.62 22.69
C ARG A 610 -40.79 2.59 22.18
N GLU A 611 -40.47 1.87 21.11
CA GLU A 611 -41.30 0.80 20.56
C GLU A 611 -41.64 -0.26 21.60
N THR A 612 -40.68 -0.65 22.43
CA THR A 612 -40.88 -1.65 23.50
C THR A 612 -41.75 -1.10 24.59
N ILE A 613 -41.57 0.15 25.01
CA ILE A 613 -42.41 0.83 26.01
C ILE A 613 -43.86 1.00 25.48
N ASP A 614 -44.02 1.38 24.23
CA ASP A 614 -45.35 1.55 23.64
C ASP A 614 -46.08 0.21 23.49
N ARG A 615 -45.36 -0.87 23.10
CA ARG A 615 -45.90 -2.24 23.14
C ARG A 615 -46.32 -2.66 24.55
N LEU A 616 -45.51 -2.35 25.57
CA LEU A 616 -45.84 -2.63 26.98
C LEU A 616 -47.06 -1.84 27.45
N LYS A 617 -47.17 -0.56 27.10
CA LYS A 617 -48.35 0.28 27.41
C LYS A 617 -49.61 -0.25 26.73
N LEU A 618 -49.50 -0.64 25.44
CA LEU A 618 -50.64 -1.26 24.73
C LEU A 618 -51.02 -2.60 25.37
N TRP A 619 -50.08 -3.37 25.82
CA TRP A 619 -50.29 -4.65 26.51
C TRP A 619 -50.93 -4.40 27.88
N GLN A 620 -50.47 -3.39 28.65
CA GLN A 620 -51.01 -2.97 29.91
C GLN A 620 -52.49 -2.46 29.76
N ALA A 621 -52.73 -1.65 28.72
CA ALA A 621 -54.09 -1.18 28.42
C ALA A 621 -55.05 -2.32 28.01
N ARG A 622 -54.57 -3.31 27.28
CA ARG A 622 -55.33 -4.53 26.97
C ARG A 622 -55.63 -5.39 28.20
N LEU A 623 -54.65 -5.50 29.10
CA LEU A 623 -54.81 -6.24 30.35
C LEU A 623 -55.76 -5.51 31.33
N SER A 624 -55.66 -4.18 31.45
CA SER A 624 -56.53 -3.41 32.35
C SER A 624 -58.01 -3.42 31.92
N ASN A 625 -58.26 -3.51 30.61
CA ASN A 625 -59.63 -3.54 30.04
C ASN A 625 -60.19 -4.97 29.86
N SER A 626 -59.44 -6.00 30.24
CA SER A 626 -59.87 -7.39 30.14
C SER A 626 -60.58 -7.85 31.45
N PRO A 627 -61.74 -8.45 31.39
CA PRO A 627 -62.41 -8.97 32.60
C PRO A 627 -61.66 -10.11 33.28
N TYR A 628 -60.65 -10.66 32.59
CA TYR A 628 -59.76 -11.76 33.08
C TYR A 628 -58.42 -11.26 33.63
N SER A 629 -58.19 -9.96 33.71
CA SER A 629 -56.90 -9.39 34.12
C SER A 629 -56.56 -9.68 35.60
N LEU A 630 -57.51 -9.58 36.48
CA LEU A 630 -57.36 -9.89 37.89
C LEU A 630 -57.14 -11.40 38.16
N PRO A 631 -57.94 -12.32 37.59
CA PRO A 631 -57.67 -13.75 37.75
C PRO A 631 -56.35 -14.20 37.13
N GLY A 632 -55.98 -13.66 35.94
CA GLY A 632 -54.76 -13.96 35.27
C GLY A 632 -53.49 -13.48 36.03
N ALA A 633 -53.57 -12.30 36.64
CA ALA A 633 -52.51 -11.77 37.48
C ALA A 633 -52.32 -12.59 38.78
N LEU A 634 -53.41 -13.04 39.36
CA LEU A 634 -53.39 -13.93 40.52
C LEU A 634 -52.77 -15.31 40.19
N VAL A 635 -53.12 -15.91 39.06
CA VAL A 635 -52.57 -17.18 38.61
C VAL A 635 -51.07 -17.02 38.30
N PHE A 636 -50.63 -15.92 37.63
CA PHE A 636 -49.25 -15.62 37.39
C PHE A 636 -48.43 -15.43 38.68
N LEU A 637 -48.97 -14.69 39.60
CA LEU A 637 -48.36 -14.47 40.92
C LEU A 637 -48.24 -15.80 41.69
N LEU A 638 -49.24 -16.65 41.62
CA LEU A 638 -49.24 -17.98 42.22
C LEU A 638 -48.17 -18.90 41.60
N LEU A 639 -48.07 -18.90 40.28
CA LEU A 639 -47.04 -19.66 39.55
C LEU A 639 -45.62 -19.14 39.86
N MET A 640 -45.46 -17.84 39.98
CA MET A 640 -44.22 -17.19 40.39
C MET A 640 -43.86 -17.53 41.83
N LEU A 641 -44.83 -17.51 42.73
CA LEU A 641 -44.62 -17.94 44.11
C LEU A 641 -44.24 -19.43 44.19
N ILE A 642 -44.87 -20.30 43.42
CA ILE A 642 -44.53 -21.73 43.36
C ILE A 642 -43.10 -21.91 42.78
N TYR A 643 -42.73 -21.21 41.73
CA TYR A 643 -41.40 -21.25 41.14
C TYR A 643 -40.30 -20.78 42.11
N PHE A 644 -40.53 -19.62 42.77
CA PHE A 644 -39.58 -19.10 43.76
C PHE A 644 -39.53 -19.94 45.02
N ARG A 645 -40.65 -20.48 45.47
CA ARG A 645 -40.71 -21.39 46.61
C ARG A 645 -39.93 -22.67 46.35
N GLY A 646 -39.98 -23.23 45.13
CA GLY A 646 -39.17 -24.40 44.75
C GLY A 646 -37.68 -24.10 44.79
N ARG A 647 -37.30 -22.90 44.38
CA ARG A 647 -35.87 -22.48 44.36
C ARG A 647 -35.37 -22.02 45.72
N ALA A 648 -36.21 -21.37 46.53
CA ALA A 648 -35.87 -20.95 47.89
C ALA A 648 -35.81 -22.14 48.87
N MET A 649 -36.69 -23.14 48.73
CA MET A 649 -36.69 -24.34 49.53
C MET A 649 -35.35 -25.15 49.38
N GLY A 650 -34.78 -25.18 48.15
CA GLY A 650 -33.50 -25.83 47.94
C GLY A 650 -32.35 -25.15 48.72
N GLY A 651 -32.38 -23.82 48.80
CA GLY A 651 -31.39 -23.06 49.60
C GLY A 651 -31.67 -23.11 51.09
N PHE A 652 -32.93 -23.06 51.51
CA PHE A 652 -33.33 -23.08 52.93
C PHE A 652 -33.06 -24.45 53.56
N VAL A 653 -33.31 -25.53 52.84
CA VAL A 653 -33.01 -26.92 53.28
C VAL A 653 -31.48 -27.07 53.46
N ALA A 654 -30.68 -26.57 52.53
CA ALA A 654 -29.22 -26.64 52.67
C ALA A 654 -28.68 -25.85 53.88
N ILE A 655 -29.25 -24.67 54.15
CA ILE A 655 -28.88 -23.85 55.32
C ILE A 655 -29.33 -24.53 56.63
N ARG A 656 -30.53 -25.09 56.69
CA ARG A 656 -31.06 -25.79 57.87
C ARG A 656 -30.31 -27.07 58.18
N TRP A 657 -29.86 -27.82 57.15
CA TRP A 657 -29.06 -29.01 57.30
C TRP A 657 -27.64 -28.68 57.76
N ASN A 658 -27.02 -27.60 57.24
CA ASN A 658 -25.72 -27.12 57.66
C ASN A 658 -25.74 -26.66 59.15
N LEU A 659 -26.78 -25.96 59.58
CA LEU A 659 -26.95 -25.54 60.97
C LEU A 659 -27.16 -26.72 61.89
N ARG A 660 -27.87 -27.78 61.48
CA ARG A 660 -28.12 -29.01 62.24
C ARG A 660 -26.84 -29.85 62.38
N ALA A 661 -26.06 -29.98 61.30
CA ALA A 661 -24.76 -30.64 61.30
C ALA A 661 -23.72 -29.96 62.21
N HIS A 662 -23.75 -28.62 62.27
CA HIS A 662 -22.91 -27.85 63.18
C HIS A 662 -23.29 -28.05 64.67
N ARG A 663 -24.60 -28.31 64.93
CA ARG A 663 -25.13 -28.42 66.29
C ARG A 663 -24.95 -29.86 66.88
N GLU A 664 -25.08 -30.86 66.02
CA GLU A 664 -25.09 -32.28 66.45
C GLU A 664 -23.69 -32.95 66.27
N GLY A 665 -22.75 -32.36 65.57
CA GLY A 665 -21.38 -32.88 65.39
C GLY A 665 -21.26 -34.19 64.58
N LYS A 666 -22.39 -34.76 64.15
CA LYS A 666 -22.45 -36.02 63.39
C LYS A 666 -22.86 -35.77 61.95
N LEU A 667 -22.24 -36.45 61.01
CA LEU A 667 -22.51 -36.36 59.58
C LEU A 667 -23.54 -37.42 59.15
N PRO A 668 -24.81 -37.06 58.93
CA PRO A 668 -25.82 -38.02 58.40
C PRO A 668 -25.49 -38.38 56.95
N ALA A 669 -25.88 -39.60 56.53
CA ALA A 669 -25.55 -40.14 55.20
C ALA A 669 -25.93 -39.24 54.04
N ASP A 670 -27.09 -38.55 54.12
CA ASP A 670 -27.58 -37.62 53.09
C ASP A 670 -26.69 -36.37 52.96
N LEU A 671 -26.22 -35.84 54.07
CA LEU A 671 -25.32 -34.70 54.10
C LEU A 671 -23.90 -35.11 53.63
N ALA A 672 -23.43 -36.31 53.92
CA ALA A 672 -22.18 -36.84 53.42
C ALA A 672 -22.22 -36.95 51.85
N VAL A 673 -23.33 -37.37 51.29
CA VAL A 673 -23.52 -37.39 49.81
C VAL A 673 -23.50 -35.99 49.22
N PHE A 674 -24.10 -35.03 49.91
CA PHE A 674 -24.14 -33.65 49.44
C PHE A 674 -22.76 -33.00 49.45
N GLU A 675 -22.02 -33.13 50.52
CA GLU A 675 -20.68 -32.56 50.65
C GLU A 675 -19.66 -33.23 49.74
N TYR A 676 -19.74 -34.55 49.57
CA TYR A 676 -18.94 -35.27 48.59
C TYR A 676 -19.21 -34.80 47.16
N ARG A 677 -20.50 -34.56 46.76
CA ARG A 677 -20.83 -33.98 45.48
C ARG A 677 -20.35 -32.55 45.32
N GLN A 678 -20.27 -31.78 46.40
CA GLN A 678 -19.71 -30.43 46.39
C GLN A 678 -18.22 -30.46 46.14
N MET A 679 -17.49 -31.40 46.75
CA MET A 679 -16.07 -31.66 46.51
C MET A 679 -15.83 -32.03 45.03
N LEU A 680 -16.60 -32.97 44.49
CA LEU A 680 -16.47 -33.37 43.08
C LEU A 680 -16.65 -32.20 42.12
N ARG A 681 -17.67 -31.35 42.35
CA ARG A 681 -17.88 -30.13 41.51
C ARG A 681 -16.73 -29.14 41.59
N LEU A 682 -16.11 -29.02 42.78
CA LEU A 682 -14.97 -28.16 43.01
C LEU A 682 -13.72 -28.67 42.27
N LEU A 683 -13.49 -29.99 42.32
CA LEU A 683 -12.39 -30.64 41.61
C LEU A 683 -12.59 -30.67 40.10
N GLU A 684 -13.80 -30.84 39.63
CA GLU A 684 -14.14 -30.77 38.18
C GLU A 684 -13.82 -29.38 37.59
N ARG A 685 -14.15 -28.30 38.30
CA ARG A 685 -13.78 -26.94 37.92
C ARG A 685 -12.26 -26.70 37.85
N ARG A 686 -11.50 -27.59 38.48
CA ARG A 686 -10.03 -27.55 38.50
C ARG A 686 -9.36 -28.59 37.59
N GLY A 687 -10.16 -29.29 36.78
CA GLY A 687 -9.68 -30.23 35.77
C GLY A 687 -9.66 -31.70 36.16
N TRP A 688 -10.07 -32.05 37.40
CA TRP A 688 -10.19 -33.45 37.84
C TRP A 688 -11.65 -33.93 37.75
N ARG A 689 -11.94 -34.79 36.77
CA ARG A 689 -13.29 -35.34 36.58
C ARG A 689 -13.36 -36.82 36.92
N LYS A 690 -14.26 -37.15 37.81
CA LYS A 690 -14.51 -38.57 38.18
C LYS A 690 -15.29 -39.24 37.04
N SER A 691 -14.75 -40.38 36.54
CA SER A 691 -15.47 -41.19 35.55
C SER A 691 -16.66 -41.93 36.21
N ALA A 692 -17.69 -42.23 35.42
CA ALA A 692 -18.84 -43.01 35.90
C ALA A 692 -18.46 -44.42 36.37
N ALA A 693 -17.45 -45.05 35.77
CA ALA A 693 -16.93 -46.35 36.10
C ALA A 693 -15.93 -46.38 37.27
N GLN A 694 -15.50 -45.21 37.75
CA GLN A 694 -14.49 -45.09 38.81
C GLN A 694 -15.14 -45.04 40.19
N THR A 695 -14.62 -45.81 41.16
CA THR A 695 -15.10 -45.76 42.52
C THR A 695 -14.65 -44.47 43.22
N PRO A 696 -15.26 -44.05 44.34
CA PRO A 696 -14.82 -42.91 45.11
C PRO A 696 -13.34 -42.96 45.55
N LEU A 697 -12.86 -44.13 45.97
CA LEU A 697 -11.47 -44.34 46.44
C LEU A 697 -10.49 -44.29 45.27
N GLU A 698 -10.81 -44.91 44.16
CA GLU A 698 -9.96 -44.87 42.97
C GLU A 698 -9.82 -43.43 42.42
N PHE A 699 -10.91 -42.65 42.53
CA PHE A 699 -10.85 -41.24 42.15
C PHE A 699 -9.94 -40.45 43.10
N ALA A 700 -10.09 -40.67 44.44
CA ALA A 700 -9.23 -39.98 45.40
C ALA A 700 -7.75 -40.34 45.19
N ALA A 701 -7.44 -41.64 44.93
CA ALA A 701 -6.10 -42.12 44.65
C ALA A 701 -5.49 -41.60 43.34
N SER A 702 -6.34 -41.18 42.37
CA SER A 702 -5.90 -40.61 41.10
C SER A 702 -5.35 -39.16 41.23
N ILE A 703 -5.63 -38.46 42.34
CA ILE A 703 -5.17 -37.10 42.59
C ILE A 703 -3.79 -37.12 43.22
N ARG A 704 -2.76 -36.86 42.42
CA ARG A 704 -1.35 -36.94 42.83
C ARG A 704 -0.76 -35.64 43.39
N VAL A 705 -1.50 -34.55 43.37
CA VAL A 705 -1.05 -33.25 43.85
C VAL A 705 -1.13 -33.26 45.39
N PRO A 706 0.00 -33.14 46.12
CA PRO A 706 0.04 -33.35 47.58
C PRO A 706 -0.93 -32.47 48.37
N GLU A 707 -1.11 -31.22 47.94
CA GLU A 707 -2.00 -30.26 48.60
C GLU A 707 -3.49 -30.64 48.51
N PHE A 708 -3.89 -31.41 47.51
CA PHE A 708 -5.27 -31.84 47.23
C PHE A 708 -5.47 -33.31 47.63
N ALA A 709 -4.45 -34.15 47.52
CA ALA A 709 -4.56 -35.59 47.70
C ALA A 709 -5.00 -35.97 49.14
N GLY A 710 -4.40 -35.36 50.16
CA GLY A 710 -4.75 -35.62 51.57
C GLY A 710 -6.20 -35.26 51.92
N PRO A 711 -6.62 -33.97 51.73
CA PRO A 711 -7.97 -33.54 51.98
C PRO A 711 -9.04 -34.29 51.18
N VAL A 712 -8.77 -34.66 49.93
CA VAL A 712 -9.71 -35.41 49.09
C VAL A 712 -9.84 -36.85 49.55
N ALA A 713 -8.76 -37.50 49.93
CA ALA A 713 -8.79 -38.85 50.51
C ALA A 713 -9.58 -38.90 51.81
N GLU A 714 -9.30 -37.95 52.73
CA GLU A 714 -9.97 -37.86 54.03
C GLU A 714 -11.50 -37.58 53.87
N ILE A 715 -11.92 -36.69 52.98
CA ILE A 715 -13.36 -36.46 52.70
C ILE A 715 -14.00 -37.71 52.09
N THR A 716 -13.28 -38.40 51.22
CA THR A 716 -13.80 -39.62 50.54
C THR A 716 -13.98 -40.74 51.53
N GLU A 717 -13.07 -40.92 52.48
CA GLU A 717 -13.14 -41.93 53.53
C GLU A 717 -14.29 -41.62 54.50
N MET A 718 -14.45 -40.37 54.92
CA MET A 718 -15.58 -39.94 55.74
C MET A 718 -16.91 -40.08 55.03
N TYR A 719 -16.98 -39.83 53.74
CA TYR A 719 -18.16 -40.11 52.91
C TYR A 719 -18.53 -41.58 52.90
N GLN A 720 -17.56 -42.46 52.73
CA GLN A 720 -17.80 -43.91 52.71
C GLN A 720 -18.20 -44.45 54.08
N SER A 721 -17.52 -43.97 55.14
CA SER A 721 -17.87 -44.33 56.53
C SER A 721 -19.29 -43.92 56.90
N ALA A 722 -19.69 -42.67 56.50
CA ALA A 722 -21.04 -42.17 56.79
C ALA A 722 -22.12 -42.84 55.93
N ARG A 723 -21.81 -43.31 54.72
CA ARG A 723 -22.81 -43.89 53.81
C ARG A 723 -22.94 -45.42 53.92
N PHE A 724 -21.85 -46.11 54.20
CA PHE A 724 -21.81 -47.57 54.18
C PHE A 724 -21.31 -48.21 55.49
N GLY A 725 -20.73 -47.40 56.37
CA GLY A 725 -20.19 -47.84 57.65
C GLY A 725 -21.12 -47.56 58.84
N SER A 726 -20.87 -48.25 59.93
CA SER A 726 -21.63 -48.13 61.19
C SER A 726 -21.17 -46.96 62.09
N HIS A 727 -20.17 -46.20 61.69
CA HIS A 727 -19.60 -45.11 62.49
C HIS A 727 -19.91 -43.72 61.88
N PRO A 728 -20.51 -42.80 62.65
CA PRO A 728 -20.78 -41.47 62.16
C PRO A 728 -19.48 -40.68 61.97
N ALA A 729 -19.27 -40.15 60.79
CA ALA A 729 -18.15 -39.26 60.51
C ALA A 729 -18.34 -37.85 61.14
N ASP A 730 -17.25 -37.14 61.42
CA ASP A 730 -17.28 -35.79 62.00
C ASP A 730 -17.64 -34.73 60.93
N ALA A 731 -18.84 -34.15 61.06
CA ALA A 731 -19.34 -33.13 60.16
C ALA A 731 -18.50 -31.84 60.14
N ARG A 732 -17.89 -31.46 61.25
CA ARG A 732 -17.08 -30.23 61.36
C ARG A 732 -15.78 -30.40 60.57
N ARG A 733 -15.21 -31.60 60.61
CA ARG A 733 -13.97 -31.93 59.88
C ARG A 733 -14.16 -31.90 58.37
N VAL A 734 -15.28 -32.47 57.84
CA VAL A 734 -15.59 -32.42 56.41
C VAL A 734 -15.78 -31.00 55.92
N ILE A 735 -16.51 -30.16 56.68
CA ILE A 735 -16.72 -28.75 56.32
C ILE A 735 -15.41 -27.96 56.33
N SER A 736 -14.53 -28.19 57.30
CA SER A 736 -13.21 -27.53 57.37
C SER A 736 -12.30 -27.92 56.21
N LEU A 737 -12.29 -29.21 55.82
CA LEU A 737 -11.53 -29.67 54.66
C LEU A 737 -12.05 -29.14 53.33
N LEU A 738 -13.37 -29.02 53.18
CA LEU A 738 -13.96 -28.40 52.00
C LEU A 738 -13.66 -26.90 51.93
N ALA A 739 -13.67 -26.19 53.04
CA ALA A 739 -13.25 -24.78 53.11
C ALA A 739 -11.78 -24.61 52.71
N MET A 740 -10.91 -25.52 53.24
CA MET A 740 -9.50 -25.56 52.85
C MET A 740 -9.32 -25.82 51.35
N LEU A 741 -10.04 -26.80 50.80
CA LEU A 741 -10.01 -27.07 49.33
C LEU A 741 -10.49 -25.89 48.48
N LYS A 742 -11.44 -25.06 48.98
CA LYS A 742 -11.91 -23.83 48.29
C LYS A 742 -10.83 -22.76 48.26
N GLN A 743 -10.01 -22.66 49.29
CA GLN A 743 -8.95 -21.63 49.44
C GLN A 743 -7.65 -21.96 48.70
N LEU A 744 -7.35 -23.23 48.49
CA LEU A 744 -6.15 -23.65 47.74
C LEU A 744 -6.18 -23.13 46.30
N ARG A 745 -5.21 -22.29 45.95
CA ARG A 745 -4.99 -21.84 44.58
C ARG A 745 -4.10 -22.81 43.83
N PHE A 746 -4.53 -23.27 42.66
CA PHE A 746 -3.71 -24.10 41.80
C PHE A 746 -2.65 -23.21 41.15
N SER A 747 -1.39 -23.28 41.65
CA SER A 747 -0.24 -22.77 40.92
C SER A 747 0.09 -23.80 39.83
N ARG A 748 -0.34 -23.52 38.60
CA ARG A 748 0.10 -24.27 37.42
C ARG A 748 1.57 -23.93 37.19
N LYS A 749 2.48 -24.69 37.82
CA LYS A 749 3.85 -24.74 37.33
C LYS A 749 3.82 -25.50 36.02
N SER A 750 4.29 -24.80 34.97
CA SER A 750 4.47 -25.20 33.58
C SER A 750 5.13 -26.57 33.43
#